data_e94296fd4de5d9394c93801eea092315
#
_entry.id   e94296fd4de5d9394c93801eea092315
#
_cell.length_a   1.000
_cell.length_b   1.000
_cell.length_c   1.000
_cell.angle_alpha   90.00
_cell.angle_beta   90.00
_cell.angle_gamma   90.00
#
_symmetry.space_group_name_H-M   'P 1'
#
loop_
_entity.id
_entity.type
_entity.pdbx_description
1 polymer ?
#
loop_
_entity_poly.entity_id
_entity_poly.type
_entity_poly.pdbx_seq_one_letter_code
_entity_poly.pdbx_strand_id
1 'polypeptide(L)'
;MGDTAERAATKLSGSVPAPEPRVDVEALGRQLLGEWAEIRLASRELAKRPEVQKVEGLSVAEHRKRVSGQLKLLVENGQVHRAFPTSVGGADDHGGNIAAFEELVAADPSLQIKSGVQWGLFGAAVLHLGTEEHHKKYLPGIMSLEVPGAFAMTETGHGSDVASVATTATYDPETQEFVIDTPFRGAWKDYLGNAAVDATAAVVFAQLVTRNVNHGVHAFYVPIRDAAGAFLPGVGGEDDGQKGGLNGIDNGRLHFTGVRIPRTDLLNRYGDVAADGAYTSPIQSLGRRFFTMLGTLVQGRVSLDGSATIAAKIALKIALTYANERRQFSAGSDTDEEVILDYQRHQRRLLPLLATTYAASFAHEMFLRTFDDVFSGRVATDADRQDLETIAAALKPLSTWHALDTLQEAREACGGAGFLTANRITSLRQDLDIWVTFEGDNNVLLQLVAKRLLTDVSRKFAQADAGALARYVVTHAADRVYHGSGLRSVAQTVRDVGSTARSVTWLQDPATQRELLTDRVETMISQIAGHLRPASKLDRKAAAELFNSQQNELIEAAQAHGELLQWESFTDALEQTRDAGTKQVLTWLRDLFGFGLIEKRLAWYLVNGRLSPQRGQAVTAYIGRLLTRIRPHAIDLVDAFGYGPELVRAEIATGAEAERQAEARAYYASRREDGTLSVEEKAANESR
;
A
#
# COMPACT_ATOMS: atom_id res chain seq x y z
N MET A 1 21.68 -23.85 68.21
CA MET A 1 20.55 -23.56 67.29
C MET A 1 20.45 -22.07 67.12
N GLY A 2 21.32 -21.50 66.36
CA GLY A 2 21.34 -20.05 66.12
C GLY A 2 22.40 -19.68 65.07
N ASP A 3 22.35 -20.32 63.89
CA ASP A 3 23.31 -19.94 62.81
C ASP A 3 22.83 -20.33 61.40
N THR A 4 21.53 -20.53 61.18
CA THR A 4 20.97 -20.92 59.94
C THR A 4 19.90 -19.91 59.39
N ALA A 5 19.56 -18.86 60.16
CA ALA A 5 18.60 -17.84 59.77
C ALA A 5 19.24 -16.58 59.13
N GLU A 6 20.54 -16.37 59.35
CA GLU A 6 21.24 -15.15 58.88
C GLU A 6 21.89 -15.29 57.48
N ARG A 7 21.95 -16.49 56.92
CA ARG A 7 22.50 -16.73 55.56
C ARG A 7 21.48 -16.72 54.42
N ALA A 8 20.19 -16.59 54.70
CA ALA A 8 19.12 -16.49 53.66
C ALA A 8 18.75 -15.05 53.27
N ALA A 9 19.25 -14.03 53.99
CA ALA A 9 18.88 -12.63 53.76
C ALA A 9 19.86 -11.84 52.88
N THR A 10 20.92 -12.48 52.36
CA THR A 10 21.93 -11.75 51.59
C THR A 10 22.10 -12.32 50.19
N LYS A 11 21.05 -12.30 49.37
CA LYS A 11 21.10 -12.38 47.89
C LYS A 11 19.78 -11.96 47.21
N LEU A 12 19.28 -10.80 47.56
CA LEU A 12 18.42 -9.99 46.74
C LEU A 12 19.18 -8.67 46.50
N SER A 13 20.26 -8.76 45.71
CA SER A 13 20.79 -7.57 45.05
C SER A 13 19.67 -7.12 44.09
N GLY A 14 18.85 -6.19 44.54
CA GLY A 14 17.88 -5.53 43.72
C GLY A 14 18.59 -4.91 42.55
N SER A 15 18.51 -5.55 41.38
CA SER A 15 18.73 -4.84 40.13
C SER A 15 17.69 -3.74 40.12
N VAL A 16 18.15 -2.49 40.19
CA VAL A 16 17.30 -1.32 39.92
C VAL A 16 16.57 -1.63 38.59
N PRO A 17 15.23 -1.63 38.54
CA PRO A 17 14.54 -1.85 37.31
C PRO A 17 15.12 -0.90 36.26
N ALA A 18 15.47 -1.42 35.09
CA ALA A 18 15.92 -0.56 34.00
C ALA A 18 14.84 0.52 33.79
N PRO A 19 15.23 1.79 33.62
CA PRO A 19 14.26 2.85 33.39
C PRO A 19 13.39 2.48 32.19
N GLU A 20 12.09 2.77 32.28
CA GLU A 20 11.19 2.55 31.14
C GLU A 20 11.72 3.27 29.91
N PRO A 21 11.74 2.60 28.74
CA PRO A 21 12.23 3.21 27.52
C PRO A 21 11.33 4.41 27.17
N ARG A 22 11.91 5.45 26.59
CA ARG A 22 11.17 6.61 26.06
C ARG A 22 11.37 6.69 24.57
N VAL A 23 10.35 7.13 23.84
CA VAL A 23 10.42 7.36 22.42
C VAL A 23 10.88 8.79 22.15
N ASP A 24 11.94 8.97 21.39
CA ASP A 24 12.29 10.24 20.81
C ASP A 24 11.40 10.48 19.58
N VAL A 25 10.28 11.17 19.79
CA VAL A 25 9.23 11.40 18.80
C VAL A 25 9.75 12.19 17.60
N GLU A 26 10.63 13.17 17.83
CA GLU A 26 11.17 14.00 16.76
C GLU A 26 12.14 13.21 15.87
N ALA A 27 13.09 12.50 16.48
CA ALA A 27 14.04 11.67 15.73
C ALA A 27 13.34 10.53 14.99
N LEU A 28 12.33 9.89 15.59
CA LEU A 28 11.54 8.87 14.95
C LEU A 28 10.70 9.45 13.79
N GLY A 29 10.10 10.61 13.99
CA GLY A 29 9.36 11.33 12.94
C GLY A 29 10.25 11.62 11.73
N ARG A 30 11.48 12.06 11.96
CA ARG A 30 12.46 12.32 10.90
C ARG A 30 12.87 11.03 10.17
N GLN A 31 13.05 9.93 10.90
CA GLN A 31 13.32 8.61 10.31
C GLN A 31 12.16 8.14 9.40
N LEU A 32 10.90 8.36 9.81
CA LEU A 32 9.71 8.00 9.05
C LEU A 32 9.46 8.88 7.81
N LEU A 33 9.99 10.10 7.77
CA LEU A 33 9.95 10.97 6.60
C LEU A 33 10.94 10.54 5.51
N GLY A 34 11.96 9.77 5.87
CA GLY A 34 12.93 9.19 4.95
C GLY A 34 13.81 10.22 4.22
N GLU A 35 14.24 9.84 3.03
CA GLU A 35 15.17 10.62 2.21
C GLU A 35 14.55 11.93 1.71
N TRP A 36 13.26 11.93 1.39
CA TRP A 36 12.52 13.10 0.86
C TRP A 36 11.81 13.90 1.96
N ALA A 37 12.37 13.96 3.17
CA ALA A 37 11.76 14.61 4.33
C ALA A 37 11.31 16.05 4.06
N GLU A 38 12.17 16.89 3.47
CA GLU A 38 11.87 18.30 3.20
C GLU A 38 10.73 18.45 2.16
N ILE A 39 10.68 17.56 1.17
CA ILE A 39 9.61 17.55 0.16
C ILE A 39 8.28 17.15 0.78
N ARG A 40 8.27 16.09 1.62
CA ARG A 40 7.08 15.64 2.34
C ARG A 40 6.56 16.75 3.26
N LEU A 41 7.44 17.42 4.02
CA LEU A 41 7.06 18.53 4.90
C LEU A 41 6.48 19.71 4.10
N ALA A 42 7.09 20.09 2.98
CA ALA A 42 6.55 21.14 2.12
C ALA A 42 5.16 20.79 1.56
N SER A 43 4.94 19.52 1.19
CA SER A 43 3.63 19.05 0.72
C SER A 43 2.60 19.01 1.85
N ARG A 44 2.99 18.68 3.09
CA ARG A 44 2.13 18.79 4.27
C ARG A 44 1.73 20.22 4.55
N GLU A 45 2.64 21.19 4.42
CA GLU A 45 2.28 22.61 4.56
C GLU A 45 1.25 23.06 3.52
N LEU A 46 1.38 22.59 2.27
CA LEU A 46 0.34 22.82 1.26
C LEU A 46 -0.98 22.14 1.65
N ALA A 47 -0.93 20.87 2.11
CA ALA A 47 -2.12 20.10 2.49
C ALA A 47 -2.89 20.68 3.70
N LYS A 48 -2.27 21.54 4.53
CA LYS A 48 -2.94 22.27 5.62
C LYS A 48 -3.82 23.40 5.13
N ARG A 49 -3.62 23.89 3.91
CA ARG A 49 -4.37 25.02 3.37
C ARG A 49 -5.84 24.63 3.11
N PRO A 50 -6.82 25.39 3.63
CA PRO A 50 -8.25 25.09 3.46
C PRO A 50 -8.67 24.96 1.98
N GLU A 51 -8.00 25.68 1.08
CA GLU A 51 -8.31 25.68 -0.35
C GLU A 51 -8.08 24.31 -1.00
N VAL A 52 -7.09 23.53 -0.52
CA VAL A 52 -6.79 22.19 -1.06
C VAL A 52 -7.45 21.06 -0.27
N GLN A 53 -8.06 21.37 0.87
CA GLN A 53 -8.72 20.36 1.69
C GLN A 53 -10.09 19.97 1.16
N LYS A 54 -10.46 18.69 1.34
CA LYS A 54 -11.80 18.19 1.05
C LYS A 54 -12.84 18.90 1.91
N VAL A 55 -13.94 19.27 1.27
CA VAL A 55 -15.15 19.78 1.93
C VAL A 55 -16.24 18.72 1.82
N GLU A 56 -16.79 18.31 2.95
CA GLU A 56 -17.87 17.32 2.98
C GLU A 56 -19.22 17.94 2.63
N GLY A 57 -20.14 17.12 2.10
CA GLY A 57 -21.51 17.52 1.79
C GLY A 57 -21.69 18.29 0.48
N LEU A 58 -20.64 18.47 -0.32
CA LEU A 58 -20.75 19.01 -1.66
C LEU A 58 -21.47 18.06 -2.60
N SER A 59 -22.26 18.59 -3.55
CA SER A 59 -22.73 17.82 -4.70
C SER A 59 -21.55 17.34 -5.56
N VAL A 60 -21.76 16.31 -6.37
CA VAL A 60 -20.72 15.79 -7.28
C VAL A 60 -20.18 16.90 -8.20
N ALA A 61 -21.04 17.75 -8.74
CA ALA A 61 -20.65 18.85 -9.63
C ALA A 61 -19.78 19.89 -8.90
N GLU A 62 -20.16 20.27 -7.69
CA GLU A 62 -19.41 21.24 -6.85
C GLU A 62 -18.04 20.65 -6.45
N HIS A 63 -17.99 19.38 -6.05
CA HIS A 63 -16.73 18.74 -5.69
C HIS A 63 -15.78 18.64 -6.90
N ARG A 64 -16.28 18.23 -8.09
CA ARG A 64 -15.49 18.21 -9.33
C ARG A 64 -14.93 19.60 -9.67
N LYS A 65 -15.79 20.65 -9.62
CA LYS A 65 -15.36 22.03 -9.86
C LYS A 65 -14.29 22.48 -8.86
N ARG A 66 -14.44 22.12 -7.58
CA ARG A 66 -13.47 22.43 -6.54
C ARG A 66 -12.12 21.76 -6.84
N VAL A 67 -12.10 20.47 -7.13
CA VAL A 67 -10.89 19.71 -7.40
C VAL A 67 -10.18 20.20 -8.67
N SER A 68 -10.91 20.56 -9.74
CA SER A 68 -10.32 21.18 -10.93
C SER A 68 -9.67 22.53 -10.62
N GLY A 69 -10.22 23.32 -9.69
CA GLY A 69 -9.58 24.53 -9.17
C GLY A 69 -8.33 24.24 -8.33
N GLN A 70 -8.36 23.19 -7.53
CA GLN A 70 -7.23 22.76 -6.70
C GLN A 70 -6.03 22.28 -7.55
N LEU A 71 -6.25 21.63 -8.72
CA LEU A 71 -5.17 21.28 -9.63
C LEU A 71 -4.37 22.52 -10.09
N LYS A 72 -5.04 23.64 -10.33
CA LYS A 72 -4.37 24.91 -10.70
C LYS A 72 -3.46 25.39 -9.58
N LEU A 73 -3.91 25.27 -8.31
CA LEU A 73 -3.08 25.61 -7.15
C LEU A 73 -1.83 24.72 -7.06
N LEU A 74 -1.90 23.44 -7.45
CA LEU A 74 -0.71 22.56 -7.50
C LEU A 74 0.30 23.07 -8.54
N VAL A 75 -0.17 23.49 -9.73
CA VAL A 75 0.70 24.08 -10.76
C VAL A 75 1.34 25.38 -10.24
N GLU A 76 0.56 26.30 -9.70
CA GLU A 76 1.04 27.60 -9.18
C GLU A 76 2.08 27.44 -8.06
N ASN A 77 1.99 26.36 -7.27
CA ASN A 77 2.94 26.05 -6.20
C ASN A 77 4.11 25.15 -6.64
N GLY A 78 4.27 24.89 -7.94
CA GLY A 78 5.40 24.12 -8.49
C GLY A 78 5.45 22.65 -8.09
N GLN A 79 4.32 22.06 -7.67
CA GLN A 79 4.27 20.68 -7.17
C GLN A 79 4.34 19.64 -8.29
N VAL A 80 4.02 20.01 -9.52
CA VAL A 80 3.77 19.08 -10.63
C VAL A 80 4.97 18.85 -11.56
N HIS A 81 6.07 19.62 -11.39
CA HIS A 81 7.19 19.64 -12.33
C HIS A 81 8.27 18.59 -12.04
N ARG A 82 8.27 17.98 -10.85
CA ARG A 82 9.39 17.20 -10.32
C ARG A 82 9.84 16.05 -11.20
N ALA A 83 8.92 15.21 -11.66
CA ALA A 83 9.24 14.00 -12.42
C ALA A 83 9.54 14.26 -13.92
N PHE A 84 9.27 15.47 -14.42
CA PHE A 84 9.51 15.80 -15.82
C PHE A 84 10.95 16.21 -16.08
N PRO A 85 11.47 16.01 -17.34
CA PRO A 85 12.83 16.36 -17.69
C PRO A 85 13.12 17.84 -17.56
N THR A 86 14.35 18.18 -17.16
CA THR A 86 14.84 19.57 -17.13
C THR A 86 14.77 20.27 -18.50
N SER A 87 14.87 19.50 -19.59
CA SER A 87 14.75 20.01 -20.97
C SER A 87 13.37 20.61 -21.31
N VAL A 88 12.33 20.32 -20.51
CA VAL A 88 10.98 20.87 -20.65
C VAL A 88 10.54 21.66 -19.41
N GLY A 89 11.49 22.03 -18.53
CA GLY A 89 11.22 22.81 -17.33
C GLY A 89 10.87 21.97 -16.09
N GLY A 90 11.13 20.68 -16.11
CA GLY A 90 11.03 19.79 -14.96
C GLY A 90 12.28 19.77 -14.07
N ALA A 91 12.35 18.80 -13.16
CA ALA A 91 13.44 18.66 -12.20
C ALA A 91 14.16 17.30 -12.23
N ASP A 92 13.70 16.34 -13.02
CA ASP A 92 14.19 14.94 -13.04
C ASP A 92 14.23 14.28 -11.65
N ASP A 93 13.34 14.72 -10.72
CA ASP A 93 13.24 14.24 -9.34
C ASP A 93 12.07 13.26 -9.23
N HIS A 94 12.33 11.99 -9.54
CA HIS A 94 11.29 10.94 -9.56
C HIS A 94 10.82 10.57 -8.16
N GLY A 95 11.73 10.34 -7.22
CA GLY A 95 11.38 9.99 -5.84
C GLY A 95 10.67 11.13 -5.11
N GLY A 96 11.17 12.37 -5.26
CA GLY A 96 10.53 13.55 -4.68
C GLY A 96 9.14 13.83 -5.25
N ASN A 97 8.90 13.51 -6.53
CA ASN A 97 7.57 13.61 -7.13
C ASN A 97 6.55 12.69 -6.42
N ILE A 98 6.92 11.43 -6.18
CA ILE A 98 6.06 10.47 -5.48
C ILE A 98 5.87 10.90 -4.02
N ALA A 99 6.95 11.25 -3.32
CA ALA A 99 6.89 11.71 -1.92
C ALA A 99 5.98 12.94 -1.74
N ALA A 100 5.99 13.89 -2.70
CA ALA A 100 5.08 15.03 -2.68
C ALA A 100 3.62 14.62 -2.92
N PHE A 101 3.39 13.76 -3.90
CA PHE A 101 2.05 13.30 -4.28
C PHE A 101 1.35 12.55 -3.15
N GLU A 102 2.06 11.69 -2.43
CA GLU A 102 1.50 10.85 -1.37
C GLU A 102 0.86 11.66 -0.25
N GLU A 103 1.45 12.79 0.13
CA GLU A 103 0.96 13.64 1.21
C GLU A 103 -0.38 14.33 0.90
N LEU A 104 -0.77 14.41 -0.39
CA LEU A 104 -2.05 14.98 -0.81
C LEU A 104 -3.26 14.16 -0.34
N VAL A 105 -3.09 12.88 0.02
CA VAL A 105 -4.17 12.07 0.62
C VAL A 105 -4.68 12.68 1.92
N ALA A 106 -3.81 13.37 2.67
CA ALA A 106 -4.19 14.09 3.88
C ALA A 106 -5.06 15.30 3.60
N ALA A 107 -5.02 15.89 2.42
CA ALA A 107 -5.84 17.01 1.99
C ALA A 107 -7.19 16.54 1.43
N ASP A 108 -7.19 16.00 0.23
CA ASP A 108 -8.34 15.46 -0.50
C ASP A 108 -7.90 14.30 -1.40
N PRO A 109 -8.35 13.05 -1.16
CA PRO A 109 -8.03 11.93 -2.03
C PRO A 109 -8.47 12.14 -3.48
N SER A 110 -9.55 12.90 -3.74
CA SER A 110 -9.97 13.24 -5.11
C SER A 110 -8.97 14.16 -5.81
N LEU A 111 -8.43 15.16 -5.11
CA LEU A 111 -7.36 16.01 -5.63
C LEU A 111 -6.12 15.17 -5.95
N GLN A 112 -5.71 14.33 -5.00
CA GLN A 112 -4.56 13.45 -5.17
C GLN A 112 -4.69 12.59 -6.43
N ILE A 113 -5.76 11.81 -6.54
CA ILE A 113 -5.93 10.89 -7.66
C ILE A 113 -6.14 11.63 -8.98
N LYS A 114 -6.88 12.76 -9.00
CA LYS A 114 -7.03 13.57 -10.22
C LYS A 114 -5.70 14.14 -10.69
N SER A 115 -4.83 14.57 -9.78
CA SER A 115 -3.47 15.00 -10.10
C SER A 115 -2.63 13.83 -10.66
N GLY A 116 -2.79 12.63 -10.10
CA GLY A 116 -2.20 11.39 -10.60
C GLY A 116 -2.65 11.05 -12.02
N VAL A 117 -3.94 11.22 -12.34
CA VAL A 117 -4.44 11.04 -13.72
C VAL A 117 -3.77 12.02 -14.68
N GLN A 118 -3.69 13.30 -14.32
CA GLN A 118 -3.14 14.34 -15.19
C GLN A 118 -1.64 14.16 -15.43
N TRP A 119 -0.85 14.06 -14.37
CA TRP A 119 0.61 14.08 -14.47
C TRP A 119 1.24 12.71 -14.33
N GLY A 120 0.67 11.84 -13.46
CA GLY A 120 1.19 10.50 -13.17
C GLY A 120 0.79 9.43 -14.20
N LEU A 121 -0.30 9.61 -14.94
CA LEU A 121 -0.74 8.69 -16.00
C LEU A 121 -0.66 9.33 -17.38
N PHE A 122 -1.45 10.37 -17.65
CA PHE A 122 -1.47 11.01 -18.97
C PHE A 122 -0.12 11.63 -19.33
N GLY A 123 0.43 12.47 -18.47
CA GLY A 123 1.74 13.10 -18.69
C GLY A 123 2.89 12.07 -18.69
N ALA A 124 2.86 11.12 -17.76
CA ALA A 124 3.87 10.07 -17.69
C ALA A 124 3.83 9.12 -18.92
N ALA A 125 2.66 8.83 -19.48
CA ALA A 125 2.57 8.05 -20.72
C ALA A 125 3.27 8.77 -21.87
N VAL A 126 3.07 10.08 -22.02
CA VAL A 126 3.79 10.89 -23.03
C VAL A 126 5.29 10.89 -22.75
N LEU A 127 5.71 11.03 -21.48
CA LEU A 127 7.12 11.02 -21.08
C LEU A 127 7.80 9.67 -21.38
N HIS A 128 7.19 8.57 -20.97
CA HIS A 128 7.85 7.26 -21.00
C HIS A 128 7.64 6.49 -22.30
N LEU A 129 6.54 6.71 -23.01
CA LEU A 129 6.21 6.01 -24.26
C LEU A 129 6.52 6.87 -25.50
N GLY A 130 6.63 8.18 -25.35
CA GLY A 130 7.03 9.13 -26.38
C GLY A 130 8.55 9.29 -26.51
N THR A 131 8.95 10.08 -27.49
CA THR A 131 10.35 10.50 -27.76
C THR A 131 10.50 11.99 -27.46
N GLU A 132 11.71 12.54 -27.60
CA GLU A 132 11.96 13.98 -27.39
C GLU A 132 11.04 14.91 -28.18
N GLU A 133 10.62 14.51 -29.39
CA GLU A 133 9.68 15.29 -30.21
C GLU A 133 8.32 15.41 -29.52
N HIS A 134 7.82 14.30 -28.95
CA HIS A 134 6.59 14.29 -28.16
C HIS A 134 6.74 15.11 -26.87
N HIS A 135 7.91 15.00 -26.19
CA HIS A 135 8.17 15.75 -24.96
C HIS A 135 8.10 17.25 -25.22
N LYS A 136 8.79 17.74 -26.24
CA LYS A 136 8.79 19.17 -26.62
C LYS A 136 7.43 19.65 -27.05
N LYS A 137 6.66 18.81 -27.75
CA LYS A 137 5.34 19.15 -28.30
C LYS A 137 4.24 19.18 -27.24
N TYR A 138 4.21 18.21 -26.31
CA TYR A 138 3.04 17.98 -25.46
C TYR A 138 3.27 18.29 -23.98
N LEU A 139 4.47 18.00 -23.42
CA LEU A 139 4.67 18.11 -21.98
C LEU A 139 4.48 19.52 -21.43
N PRO A 140 4.89 20.61 -22.09
CA PRO A 140 4.67 21.96 -21.54
C PRO A 140 3.20 22.26 -21.27
N GLY A 141 2.30 21.97 -22.22
CA GLY A 141 0.85 22.17 -22.04
C GLY A 141 0.21 21.21 -21.03
N ILE A 142 0.78 20.01 -20.87
CA ILE A 142 0.35 19.04 -19.84
C ILE A 142 0.76 19.50 -18.45
N MET A 143 2.00 19.97 -18.29
CA MET A 143 2.54 20.45 -17.03
C MET A 143 1.82 21.70 -16.54
N SER A 144 1.53 22.67 -17.44
CA SER A 144 0.81 23.91 -17.14
C SER A 144 -0.70 23.72 -16.93
N LEU A 145 -1.24 22.53 -17.17
CA LEU A 145 -2.69 22.24 -17.19
C LEU A 145 -3.45 23.01 -18.30
N GLU A 146 -2.77 23.54 -19.32
CA GLU A 146 -3.43 24.03 -20.55
C GLU A 146 -4.08 22.91 -21.32
N VAL A 147 -3.52 21.68 -21.21
CA VAL A 147 -4.05 20.45 -21.78
C VAL A 147 -4.40 19.48 -20.64
N PRO A 148 -5.63 19.55 -20.09
CA PRO A 148 -6.13 18.50 -19.24
C PRO A 148 -6.27 17.20 -20.05
N GLY A 149 -5.84 16.08 -19.47
CA GLY A 149 -5.81 14.83 -20.22
C GLY A 149 -6.35 13.63 -19.48
N ALA A 150 -6.72 12.61 -20.25
CA ALA A 150 -7.17 11.31 -19.79
C ALA A 150 -6.22 10.19 -20.22
N PHE A 151 -6.19 9.13 -19.41
CA PHE A 151 -5.43 7.91 -19.71
C PHE A 151 -6.39 6.79 -20.10
N ALA A 152 -6.53 6.54 -21.41
CA ALA A 152 -7.56 5.70 -22.00
C ALA A 152 -7.02 4.30 -22.36
N MET A 153 -6.72 3.49 -21.33
CA MET A 153 -6.25 2.10 -21.51
C MET A 153 -7.39 1.10 -21.33
N THR A 154 -8.00 1.07 -20.15
CA THR A 154 -9.01 0.08 -19.75
C THR A 154 -10.25 0.16 -20.65
N GLU A 155 -10.78 -1.00 -21.04
CA GLU A 155 -12.08 -1.11 -21.69
C GLU A 155 -13.10 -1.75 -20.74
N THR A 156 -14.39 -1.48 -20.93
CA THR A 156 -15.47 -2.09 -20.13
C THR A 156 -15.35 -3.61 -20.08
N GLY A 157 -14.95 -4.25 -21.19
CA GLY A 157 -14.76 -5.70 -21.30
C GLY A 157 -13.37 -6.22 -20.88
N HIS A 158 -12.37 -5.33 -20.70
CA HIS A 158 -10.98 -5.70 -20.42
C HIS A 158 -10.37 -4.79 -19.34
N GLY A 159 -10.68 -5.10 -18.07
CA GLY A 159 -10.14 -4.39 -16.90
C GLY A 159 -8.72 -4.84 -16.55
N SER A 160 -8.52 -6.15 -16.38
CA SER A 160 -7.22 -6.74 -16.01
C SER A 160 -6.42 -7.22 -17.21
N ASP A 161 -7.09 -7.80 -18.23
CA ASP A 161 -6.43 -8.24 -19.46
C ASP A 161 -6.35 -7.11 -20.50
N VAL A 162 -5.56 -6.10 -20.17
CA VAL A 162 -5.37 -4.91 -21.04
C VAL A 162 -4.52 -5.19 -22.30
N ALA A 163 -3.94 -6.39 -22.43
CA ALA A 163 -3.30 -6.83 -23.67
C ALA A 163 -4.33 -7.18 -24.77
N SER A 164 -5.55 -7.52 -24.35
CA SER A 164 -6.65 -7.96 -25.22
C SER A 164 -7.66 -6.86 -25.53
N VAL A 165 -7.35 -5.57 -25.27
CA VAL A 165 -8.22 -4.46 -25.67
C VAL A 165 -8.57 -4.53 -27.16
N ALA A 166 -9.82 -4.19 -27.50
CA ALA A 166 -10.34 -4.37 -28.84
C ALA A 166 -10.32 -3.08 -29.69
N THR A 167 -10.16 -1.91 -29.07
CA THR A 167 -9.96 -0.64 -29.81
C THR A 167 -8.74 -0.78 -30.72
N THR A 168 -8.87 -0.36 -31.98
CA THR A 168 -7.83 -0.46 -33.02
C THR A 168 -7.33 0.92 -33.45
N ALA A 169 -6.08 0.96 -33.89
CA ALA A 169 -5.48 2.09 -34.59
C ALA A 169 -4.89 1.56 -35.91
N THR A 170 -5.62 1.77 -37.02
CA THR A 170 -5.24 1.27 -38.35
C THR A 170 -4.53 2.35 -39.12
N TYR A 171 -3.31 2.08 -39.56
CA TYR A 171 -2.52 3.02 -40.34
C TYR A 171 -3.00 3.11 -41.81
N ASP A 172 -3.19 4.34 -42.24
CA ASP A 172 -3.53 4.68 -43.66
C ASP A 172 -2.27 5.33 -44.31
N PRO A 173 -1.58 4.64 -45.22
CA PRO A 173 -0.37 5.16 -45.83
C PRO A 173 -0.63 6.30 -46.83
N GLU A 174 -1.86 6.44 -47.39
CA GLU A 174 -2.19 7.49 -48.33
C GLU A 174 -2.26 8.86 -47.64
N THR A 175 -2.87 8.91 -46.46
CA THR A 175 -2.98 10.14 -45.65
C THR A 175 -1.90 10.28 -44.58
N GLN A 176 -1.13 9.23 -44.34
CA GLN A 176 -0.15 9.11 -43.23
C GLN A 176 -0.79 9.36 -41.85
N GLU A 177 -1.97 8.81 -41.65
CA GLU A 177 -2.76 8.93 -40.42
C GLU A 177 -3.06 7.55 -39.82
N PHE A 178 -3.32 7.52 -38.51
CA PHE A 178 -3.99 6.38 -37.88
C PHE A 178 -5.49 6.67 -37.77
N VAL A 179 -6.30 5.66 -38.07
CA VAL A 179 -7.73 5.64 -37.85
C VAL A 179 -8.03 4.87 -36.59
N ILE A 180 -8.57 5.56 -35.59
CA ILE A 180 -8.93 4.96 -34.28
C ILE A 180 -10.39 4.54 -34.32
N ASP A 181 -10.67 3.26 -34.02
CA ASP A 181 -12.01 2.71 -34.01
C ASP A 181 -12.27 1.86 -32.75
N THR A 182 -13.44 2.05 -32.14
CA THR A 182 -13.97 1.23 -31.07
C THR A 182 -15.09 0.34 -31.64
N PRO A 183 -14.84 -0.97 -31.83
CA PRO A 183 -15.71 -1.82 -32.65
C PRO A 183 -17.07 -2.19 -32.04
N PHE A 184 -17.22 -2.16 -30.71
CA PHE A 184 -18.44 -2.52 -29.99
C PHE A 184 -18.45 -1.94 -28.57
N ARG A 185 -19.61 -1.95 -27.90
CA ARG A 185 -19.80 -1.33 -26.57
C ARG A 185 -18.80 -1.83 -25.50
N GLY A 186 -18.48 -3.11 -25.46
CA GLY A 186 -17.50 -3.66 -24.49
C GLY A 186 -16.06 -3.18 -24.73
N ALA A 187 -15.75 -2.61 -25.88
CA ALA A 187 -14.48 -1.98 -26.21
C ALA A 187 -14.43 -0.48 -25.87
N TRP A 188 -15.51 0.11 -25.34
CA TRP A 188 -15.48 1.48 -24.87
C TRP A 188 -14.44 1.62 -23.78
N LYS A 189 -13.62 2.65 -23.89
CA LYS A 189 -12.68 3.01 -22.84
C LYS A 189 -13.49 3.47 -21.62
N ASP A 190 -13.18 2.93 -20.42
CA ASP A 190 -14.05 3.08 -19.27
C ASP A 190 -13.26 3.41 -17.99
N TYR A 191 -13.94 4.01 -17.02
CA TYR A 191 -13.40 4.42 -15.71
C TYR A 191 -12.34 5.52 -15.79
N LEU A 192 -12.31 6.29 -16.87
CA LEU A 192 -11.23 7.22 -17.17
C LEU A 192 -11.39 8.52 -16.37
N GLY A 193 -10.44 8.85 -15.52
CA GLY A 193 -10.38 10.17 -14.88
C GLY A 193 -10.24 11.28 -15.93
N ASN A 194 -10.85 12.43 -15.67
CA ASN A 194 -10.92 13.61 -16.53
C ASN A 194 -11.77 13.45 -17.82
N ALA A 195 -12.19 12.23 -18.16
CA ALA A 195 -12.82 11.98 -19.46
C ALA A 195 -14.25 12.50 -19.58
N ALA A 196 -15.01 12.61 -18.47
CA ALA A 196 -16.40 13.06 -18.54
C ALA A 196 -16.52 14.55 -18.92
N VAL A 197 -15.64 15.41 -18.38
CA VAL A 197 -15.77 16.88 -18.52
C VAL A 197 -14.47 17.56 -18.93
N ASP A 198 -13.37 17.36 -18.17
CA ASP A 198 -12.21 18.27 -18.22
C ASP A 198 -11.20 17.95 -19.33
N ALA A 199 -11.01 16.68 -19.71
CA ALA A 199 -9.96 16.29 -20.64
C ALA A 199 -10.21 16.81 -22.05
N THR A 200 -9.20 17.46 -22.64
CA THR A 200 -9.18 17.92 -24.04
C THR A 200 -8.39 16.96 -24.93
N ALA A 201 -7.53 16.11 -24.35
CA ALA A 201 -6.79 15.06 -25.04
C ALA A 201 -6.77 13.78 -24.21
N ALA A 202 -6.45 12.65 -24.84
CA ALA A 202 -6.24 11.37 -24.16
C ALA A 202 -5.02 10.64 -24.73
N VAL A 203 -4.31 9.89 -23.90
CA VAL A 203 -3.43 8.82 -24.38
C VAL A 203 -4.27 7.55 -24.49
N VAL A 204 -4.54 7.15 -25.74
CA VAL A 204 -5.40 6.00 -26.07
C VAL A 204 -4.54 4.77 -26.37
N PHE A 205 -4.79 3.67 -25.67
CA PHE A 205 -4.17 2.38 -25.94
C PHE A 205 -5.04 1.57 -26.90
N ALA A 206 -4.47 1.19 -28.05
CA ALA A 206 -5.16 0.50 -29.12
C ALA A 206 -4.26 -0.53 -29.81
N GLN A 207 -4.88 -1.53 -30.45
CA GLN A 207 -4.18 -2.50 -31.29
C GLN A 207 -3.69 -1.78 -32.57
N LEU A 208 -2.37 -1.67 -32.73
CA LEU A 208 -1.77 -1.07 -33.92
C LEU A 208 -1.84 -2.03 -35.09
N VAL A 209 -2.53 -1.62 -36.15
CA VAL A 209 -2.66 -2.38 -37.39
C VAL A 209 -2.04 -1.61 -38.54
N THR A 210 -1.09 -2.21 -39.27
CA THR A 210 -0.53 -1.68 -40.51
C THR A 210 -0.26 -2.81 -41.49
N ARG A 211 -0.45 -2.58 -42.75
CA ARG A 211 -0.32 -3.58 -43.82
C ARG A 211 -1.07 -4.89 -43.49
N ASN A 212 -2.27 -4.79 -42.90
CA ASN A 212 -3.12 -5.90 -42.45
C ASN A 212 -2.47 -6.80 -41.39
N VAL A 213 -1.43 -6.33 -40.65
CA VAL A 213 -0.80 -7.05 -39.54
C VAL A 213 -1.06 -6.31 -38.24
N ASN A 214 -1.55 -7.02 -37.24
CA ASN A 214 -1.72 -6.50 -35.89
C ASN A 214 -0.38 -6.65 -35.10
N HIS A 215 0.17 -5.51 -34.68
CA HIS A 215 1.44 -5.42 -33.94
C HIS A 215 1.24 -5.32 -32.42
N GLY A 216 0.00 -5.53 -31.92
CA GLY A 216 -0.35 -5.47 -30.52
C GLY A 216 -0.62 -4.04 -30.02
N VAL A 217 -0.82 -3.91 -28.72
CA VAL A 217 -1.20 -2.64 -28.09
C VAL A 217 -0.07 -1.62 -28.16
N HIS A 218 -0.41 -0.41 -28.60
CA HIS A 218 0.45 0.78 -28.59
C HIS A 218 -0.33 1.97 -28.04
N ALA A 219 0.36 3.06 -27.73
CA ALA A 219 -0.22 4.27 -27.14
C ALA A 219 -0.21 5.42 -28.16
N PHE A 220 -1.31 6.14 -28.23
CA PHE A 220 -1.54 7.23 -29.18
C PHE A 220 -2.01 8.48 -28.46
N TYR A 221 -1.45 9.63 -28.78
CA TYR A 221 -1.97 10.92 -28.33
C TYR A 221 -3.15 11.32 -29.19
N VAL A 222 -4.35 11.45 -28.62
CA VAL A 222 -5.61 11.72 -29.34
C VAL A 222 -6.29 12.95 -28.76
N PRO A 223 -6.40 14.06 -29.50
CA PRO A 223 -7.31 15.16 -29.14
C PRO A 223 -8.74 14.65 -29.09
N ILE A 224 -9.50 15.01 -28.06
CA ILE A 224 -10.87 14.51 -27.86
C ILE A 224 -11.93 15.60 -27.77
N ARG A 225 -11.56 16.84 -27.39
CA ARG A 225 -12.49 17.99 -27.34
C ARG A 225 -11.88 19.24 -27.95
N ASP A 226 -12.77 20.09 -28.42
CA ASP A 226 -12.45 21.45 -28.86
C ASP A 226 -12.34 22.42 -27.66
N ALA A 227 -11.99 23.68 -27.96
CA ALA A 227 -11.88 24.74 -26.95
C ALA A 227 -13.21 25.09 -26.26
N ALA A 228 -14.36 24.71 -26.81
CA ALA A 228 -15.67 24.88 -26.22
C ALA A 228 -16.09 23.69 -25.33
N GLY A 229 -15.25 22.64 -25.26
CA GLY A 229 -15.51 21.42 -24.51
C GLY A 229 -16.37 20.38 -25.23
N ALA A 230 -16.74 20.61 -26.49
CA ALA A 230 -17.48 19.65 -27.30
C ALA A 230 -16.57 18.54 -27.82
N PHE A 231 -17.05 17.29 -27.87
CA PHE A 231 -16.31 16.22 -28.51
C PHE A 231 -16.01 16.50 -29.97
N LEU A 232 -14.79 16.18 -30.39
CA LEU A 232 -14.38 16.27 -31.79
C LEU A 232 -15.12 15.23 -32.67
N PRO A 233 -15.22 15.44 -33.98
CA PRO A 233 -15.88 14.50 -34.89
C PRO A 233 -15.35 13.07 -34.74
N GLY A 234 -16.25 12.10 -34.57
CA GLY A 234 -15.92 10.69 -34.35
C GLY A 234 -15.61 10.31 -32.90
N VAL A 235 -15.37 11.26 -32.01
CA VAL A 235 -15.21 11.00 -30.57
C VAL A 235 -16.58 11.10 -29.91
N GLY A 236 -16.86 10.15 -29.00
CA GLY A 236 -18.01 10.21 -28.11
C GLY A 236 -17.67 9.70 -26.72
N GLY A 237 -18.56 9.95 -25.78
CA GLY A 237 -18.35 9.53 -24.39
C GLY A 237 -19.57 9.71 -23.50
N GLU A 238 -19.48 9.18 -22.29
CA GLU A 238 -20.51 9.24 -21.26
C GLU A 238 -19.85 9.56 -19.90
N ASP A 239 -20.59 10.22 -19.02
CA ASP A 239 -20.21 10.42 -17.62
C ASP A 239 -20.54 9.15 -16.80
N ASP A 240 -19.63 8.65 -15.97
CA ASP A 240 -19.87 7.53 -15.06
C ASP A 240 -20.77 7.92 -13.87
N GLY A 241 -21.01 9.19 -13.66
CA GLY A 241 -21.87 9.71 -12.61
C GLY A 241 -21.28 9.64 -11.21
N GLN A 242 -22.15 9.41 -10.22
CA GLN A 242 -21.77 9.28 -8.82
C GLN A 242 -21.12 7.91 -8.54
N LYS A 243 -20.02 7.92 -7.81
CA LYS A 243 -19.26 6.73 -7.42
C LYS A 243 -19.33 6.49 -5.90
N GLY A 244 -18.82 5.34 -5.44
CA GLY A 244 -18.70 5.00 -4.02
C GLY A 244 -17.74 5.89 -3.23
N GLY A 245 -16.79 6.55 -3.93
CA GLY A 245 -15.83 7.52 -3.40
C GLY A 245 -15.22 8.31 -4.55
N LEU A 246 -14.22 9.19 -4.26
CA LEU A 246 -13.48 9.99 -5.23
C LEU A 246 -14.39 10.80 -6.18
N ASN A 247 -15.50 11.35 -5.66
CA ASN A 247 -16.50 12.05 -6.45
C ASN A 247 -16.02 13.43 -6.96
N GLY A 248 -14.87 13.92 -6.51
CA GLY A 248 -14.20 15.09 -7.07
C GLY A 248 -13.53 14.84 -8.43
N ILE A 249 -13.49 13.60 -8.92
CA ILE A 249 -12.96 13.23 -10.23
C ILE A 249 -14.12 12.99 -11.19
N ASP A 250 -14.04 13.54 -12.38
CA ASP A 250 -15.00 13.36 -13.47
C ASP A 250 -14.62 12.12 -14.30
N ASN A 251 -14.90 10.93 -13.75
CA ASN A 251 -14.72 9.70 -14.51
C ASN A 251 -15.75 9.56 -15.61
N GLY A 252 -15.34 9.00 -16.75
CA GLY A 252 -16.20 8.80 -17.90
C GLY A 252 -15.66 7.78 -18.88
N ARG A 253 -16.48 7.54 -19.90
CA ARG A 253 -16.22 6.62 -21.01
C ARG A 253 -15.88 7.39 -22.25
N LEU A 254 -15.04 6.79 -23.10
CA LEU A 254 -14.75 7.29 -24.44
C LEU A 254 -14.91 6.18 -25.47
N HIS A 255 -15.38 6.55 -26.66
CA HIS A 255 -15.38 5.68 -27.83
C HIS A 255 -15.02 6.46 -29.09
N PHE A 256 -14.53 5.78 -30.09
CA PHE A 256 -13.99 6.37 -31.31
C PHE A 256 -14.63 5.71 -32.53
N THR A 257 -14.97 6.51 -33.54
CA THR A 257 -15.53 6.05 -34.80
C THR A 257 -14.82 6.78 -35.93
N GLY A 258 -13.86 6.14 -36.56
CA GLY A 258 -13.08 6.70 -37.67
C GLY A 258 -12.28 7.95 -37.29
N VAL A 259 -11.82 8.08 -36.05
CA VAL A 259 -11.04 9.25 -35.58
C VAL A 259 -9.66 9.20 -36.20
N ARG A 260 -9.31 10.22 -36.97
CA ARG A 260 -8.01 10.34 -37.68
C ARG A 260 -7.04 11.17 -36.87
N ILE A 261 -5.83 10.65 -36.67
CA ILE A 261 -4.70 11.33 -36.01
C ILE A 261 -3.45 11.21 -36.88
N PRO A 262 -2.57 12.21 -36.89
CA PRO A 262 -1.31 12.15 -37.61
C PRO A 262 -0.44 10.96 -37.16
N ARG A 263 0.34 10.39 -38.08
CA ARG A 263 1.30 9.34 -37.78
C ARG A 263 2.25 9.70 -36.61
N THR A 264 2.59 10.97 -36.52
CA THR A 264 3.47 11.50 -35.46
C THR A 264 2.86 11.53 -34.05
N ASP A 265 1.59 11.18 -33.90
CA ASP A 265 0.92 11.11 -32.60
C ASP A 265 0.94 9.68 -32.01
N LEU A 266 1.54 8.70 -32.72
CA LEU A 266 1.99 7.44 -32.12
C LEU A 266 3.13 7.71 -31.13
N LEU A 267 2.99 7.34 -29.87
CA LEU A 267 4.07 7.42 -28.88
C LEU A 267 5.09 6.30 -29.17
N ASN A 268 6.09 6.61 -29.99
CA ASN A 268 6.84 5.64 -30.80
C ASN A 268 8.17 5.18 -30.19
N ARG A 269 8.39 5.31 -28.87
CA ARG A 269 9.65 4.84 -28.23
C ARG A 269 9.92 3.34 -28.42
N TYR A 270 8.87 2.51 -28.40
CA TYR A 270 8.99 1.04 -28.43
C TYR A 270 8.47 0.41 -29.73
N GLY A 271 7.93 1.19 -30.65
CA GLY A 271 7.48 0.73 -31.96
C GLY A 271 7.05 1.89 -32.81
N ASP A 272 7.49 1.91 -34.08
CA ASP A 272 7.23 2.99 -35.03
C ASP A 272 6.68 2.46 -36.36
N VAL A 273 5.95 3.32 -37.08
CA VAL A 273 5.42 3.05 -38.41
C VAL A 273 5.98 4.08 -39.36
N ALA A 274 6.70 3.65 -40.38
CA ALA A 274 7.20 4.53 -41.45
C ALA A 274 6.08 5.03 -42.37
N ALA A 275 6.33 6.09 -43.17
CA ALA A 275 5.34 6.68 -44.07
C ALA A 275 4.70 5.68 -45.04
N ASP A 276 5.45 4.65 -45.46
CA ASP A 276 4.97 3.57 -46.32
C ASP A 276 4.23 2.44 -45.59
N GLY A 277 4.04 2.58 -44.25
CA GLY A 277 3.38 1.61 -43.39
C GLY A 277 4.27 0.47 -42.87
N ALA A 278 5.60 0.55 -43.10
CA ALA A 278 6.52 -0.45 -42.51
C ALA A 278 6.63 -0.27 -41.01
N TYR A 279 6.39 -1.35 -40.25
CA TYR A 279 6.52 -1.36 -38.79
C TYR A 279 7.91 -1.77 -38.35
N THR A 280 8.45 -1.10 -37.36
CA THR A 280 9.73 -1.41 -36.69
C THR A 280 9.60 -1.37 -35.17
N SER A 281 10.37 -2.22 -34.48
CA SER A 281 10.44 -2.20 -33.01
C SER A 281 11.78 -2.80 -32.55
N PRO A 282 12.40 -2.24 -31.51
CA PRO A 282 13.57 -2.85 -30.86
C PRO A 282 13.22 -4.15 -30.12
N ILE A 283 11.93 -4.37 -29.80
CA ILE A 283 11.44 -5.53 -29.07
C ILE A 283 10.52 -6.36 -29.95
N GLN A 284 11.01 -7.50 -30.43
CA GLN A 284 10.28 -8.35 -31.39
C GLN A 284 9.05 -9.05 -30.78
N SER A 285 9.12 -9.49 -29.52
CA SER A 285 8.01 -10.16 -28.86
C SER A 285 6.91 -9.19 -28.47
N LEU A 286 5.68 -9.39 -28.96
CA LEU A 286 4.50 -8.59 -28.66
C LEU A 286 4.27 -8.46 -27.15
N GLY A 287 4.27 -9.60 -26.44
CA GLY A 287 4.05 -9.63 -25.00
C GLY A 287 5.18 -8.93 -24.22
N ARG A 288 6.46 -9.18 -24.59
CA ARG A 288 7.59 -8.50 -23.92
C ARG A 288 7.53 -6.99 -24.14
N ARG A 289 7.22 -6.53 -25.36
CA ARG A 289 7.08 -5.09 -25.65
C ARG A 289 5.98 -4.46 -24.81
N PHE A 290 4.80 -5.08 -24.78
CA PHE A 290 3.67 -4.59 -24.01
C PHE A 290 3.99 -4.49 -22.51
N PHE A 291 4.57 -5.53 -21.91
CA PHE A 291 4.97 -5.49 -20.51
C PHE A 291 6.09 -4.48 -20.23
N THR A 292 7.03 -4.28 -21.17
CA THR A 292 8.04 -3.23 -21.04
C THR A 292 7.38 -1.83 -21.02
N MET A 293 6.38 -1.60 -21.88
CA MET A 293 5.60 -0.35 -21.87
C MET A 293 4.86 -0.15 -20.55
N LEU A 294 4.22 -1.19 -20.02
CA LEU A 294 3.51 -1.12 -18.74
C LEU A 294 4.47 -0.90 -17.55
N GLY A 295 5.66 -1.49 -17.58
CA GLY A 295 6.68 -1.33 -16.53
C GLY A 295 7.13 0.12 -16.37
N THR A 296 7.05 0.94 -17.43
CA THR A 296 7.34 2.38 -17.33
C THR A 296 6.26 3.16 -16.58
N LEU A 297 5.11 2.56 -16.29
CA LEU A 297 3.99 3.17 -15.58
C LEU A 297 3.83 2.62 -14.14
N VAL A 298 4.85 1.96 -13.61
CA VAL A 298 4.84 1.37 -12.25
C VAL A 298 4.69 2.41 -11.14
N GLN A 299 5.00 3.67 -11.41
CA GLN A 299 4.92 4.78 -10.44
C GLN A 299 3.56 4.91 -9.76
N GLY A 300 2.46 4.57 -10.43
CA GLY A 300 1.12 4.56 -9.83
C GLY A 300 1.01 3.59 -8.65
N ARG A 301 1.63 2.40 -8.76
CA ARG A 301 1.65 1.41 -7.68
C ARG A 301 2.53 1.86 -6.51
N VAL A 302 3.67 2.51 -6.79
CA VAL A 302 4.55 3.09 -5.76
C VAL A 302 3.79 4.14 -4.96
N SER A 303 3.17 5.08 -5.66
CA SER A 303 2.42 6.19 -5.02
C SER A 303 1.21 5.72 -4.21
N LEU A 304 0.51 4.67 -4.65
CA LEU A 304 -0.61 4.12 -3.90
C LEU A 304 -0.19 3.37 -2.64
N ASP A 305 0.95 2.69 -2.66
CA ASP A 305 1.53 2.04 -1.49
C ASP A 305 1.81 3.06 -0.37
N GLY A 306 2.50 4.15 -0.69
CA GLY A 306 2.78 5.24 0.26
C GLY A 306 1.53 5.97 0.72
N SER A 307 0.66 6.33 -0.21
CA SER A 307 -0.60 7.03 0.11
C SER A 307 -1.52 6.22 1.03
N ALA A 308 -1.65 4.91 0.79
CA ALA A 308 -2.42 4.00 1.64
C ALA A 308 -1.83 3.92 3.05
N THR A 309 -0.50 3.86 3.13
CA THR A 309 0.23 3.89 4.41
C THR A 309 -0.02 5.20 5.18
N ILE A 310 -0.04 6.36 4.49
CA ILE A 310 -0.37 7.66 5.10
C ILE A 310 -1.82 7.69 5.60
N ALA A 311 -2.77 7.17 4.82
CA ALA A 311 -4.17 7.08 5.27
C ALA A 311 -4.33 6.22 6.53
N ALA A 312 -3.60 5.10 6.63
CA ALA A 312 -3.55 4.28 7.84
C ALA A 312 -2.94 5.04 9.04
N LYS A 313 -1.87 5.83 8.82
CA LYS A 313 -1.28 6.71 9.85
C LYS A 313 -2.31 7.70 10.40
N ILE A 314 -3.08 8.36 9.53
CA ILE A 314 -4.12 9.32 9.93
C ILE A 314 -5.24 8.61 10.70
N ALA A 315 -5.72 7.46 10.23
CA ALA A 315 -6.75 6.68 10.90
C ALA A 315 -6.34 6.24 12.32
N LEU A 316 -5.09 5.77 12.47
CA LEU A 316 -4.55 5.36 13.77
C LEU A 316 -4.30 6.55 14.69
N LYS A 317 -3.84 7.70 14.15
CA LYS A 317 -3.73 8.93 14.93
C LYS A 317 -5.08 9.32 15.53
N ILE A 318 -6.15 9.28 14.74
CA ILE A 318 -7.51 9.56 15.23
C ILE A 318 -7.93 8.53 16.29
N ALA A 319 -7.84 7.24 15.96
CA ALA A 319 -8.39 6.19 16.81
C ALA A 319 -7.62 6.02 18.13
N LEU A 320 -6.30 6.09 18.12
CA LEU A 320 -5.47 5.92 19.31
C LEU A 320 -5.53 7.16 20.23
N THR A 321 -5.57 8.39 19.66
CA THR A 321 -5.78 9.60 20.44
C THR A 321 -7.14 9.55 21.14
N TYR A 322 -8.21 9.26 20.39
CA TYR A 322 -9.54 9.10 20.98
C TYR A 322 -9.58 8.02 22.05
N ALA A 323 -9.01 6.84 21.77
CA ALA A 323 -9.01 5.72 22.69
C ALA A 323 -8.20 5.99 23.98
N ASN A 324 -7.20 6.87 23.92
CA ASN A 324 -6.41 7.30 25.06
C ASN A 324 -7.12 8.34 25.95
N GLU A 325 -8.08 9.07 25.39
CA GLU A 325 -8.84 10.10 26.12
C GLU A 325 -10.18 9.57 26.59
N ARG A 326 -10.88 8.76 25.77
CA ARG A 326 -12.22 8.22 26.07
C ARG A 326 -12.20 7.24 27.23
N ARG A 327 -13.18 7.36 28.11
CA ARG A 327 -13.37 6.49 29.26
C ARG A 327 -14.70 5.78 29.21
N GLN A 328 -14.77 4.55 29.70
CA GLN A 328 -15.98 3.75 29.86
C GLN A 328 -15.76 2.68 30.94
N PHE A 329 -16.78 2.46 31.74
CA PHE A 329 -16.82 1.45 32.83
C PHE A 329 -15.83 1.75 33.98
N SER A 330 -16.22 1.38 35.17
CA SER A 330 -15.47 1.63 36.41
C SER A 330 -14.98 0.30 37.00
N ALA A 331 -14.04 -0.36 36.34
CA ALA A 331 -13.58 -1.69 36.80
C ALA A 331 -12.62 -1.63 37.99
N GLY A 332 -11.79 -0.58 38.10
CA GLY A 332 -10.74 -0.44 39.11
C GLY A 332 -10.91 0.71 40.08
N SER A 333 -11.95 1.56 39.95
CA SER A 333 -12.19 2.72 40.76
C SER A 333 -13.68 2.90 41.05
N ASP A 334 -14.02 3.34 42.26
CA ASP A 334 -15.39 3.68 42.64
C ASP A 334 -15.81 5.06 42.11
N THR A 335 -14.87 5.83 41.54
CA THR A 335 -15.08 7.22 41.16
C THR A 335 -14.76 7.55 39.73
N ASP A 336 -13.92 6.77 39.05
CA ASP A 336 -13.42 7.05 37.72
C ASP A 336 -13.64 5.90 36.76
N GLU A 337 -14.10 6.21 35.56
CA GLU A 337 -14.14 5.26 34.45
C GLU A 337 -12.74 5.00 33.90
N GLU A 338 -12.49 3.78 33.39
CA GLU A 338 -11.24 3.37 32.81
C GLU A 338 -11.04 3.97 31.40
N VAL A 339 -9.80 4.29 31.06
CA VAL A 339 -9.42 4.66 29.69
C VAL A 339 -9.63 3.46 28.76
N ILE A 340 -10.36 3.63 27.65
CA ILE A 340 -10.72 2.49 26.81
C ILE A 340 -9.49 1.81 26.17
N LEU A 341 -8.38 2.52 25.97
CA LEU A 341 -7.13 1.96 25.47
C LEU A 341 -6.45 1.03 26.51
N ASP A 342 -6.81 1.10 27.79
CA ASP A 342 -6.25 0.25 28.85
C ASP A 342 -6.88 -1.16 28.83
N TYR A 343 -8.04 -1.33 28.19
CA TYR A 343 -8.59 -2.65 27.95
C TYR A 343 -7.78 -3.45 26.92
N GLN A 344 -7.30 -4.63 27.33
CA GLN A 344 -6.46 -5.49 26.49
C GLN A 344 -7.12 -5.83 25.14
N ARG A 345 -8.46 -5.98 25.12
CA ARG A 345 -9.20 -6.20 23.87
C ARG A 345 -9.08 -5.00 22.94
N HIS A 346 -9.10 -3.78 23.46
CA HIS A 346 -8.98 -2.58 22.66
C HIS A 346 -7.56 -2.41 22.10
N GLN A 347 -6.54 -2.69 22.93
CA GLN A 347 -5.14 -2.77 22.49
C GLN A 347 -4.97 -3.77 21.36
N ARG A 348 -5.60 -4.95 21.46
CA ARG A 348 -5.54 -6.02 20.46
C ARG A 348 -6.14 -5.61 19.11
N ARG A 349 -7.07 -4.69 19.08
CA ARG A 349 -7.68 -4.15 17.86
C ARG A 349 -6.75 -3.17 17.16
N LEU A 350 -6.10 -2.25 17.88
CA LEU A 350 -5.41 -1.10 17.30
C LEU A 350 -3.88 -1.27 17.21
N LEU A 351 -3.23 -1.84 18.22
CA LEU A 351 -1.76 -1.91 18.26
C LEU A 351 -1.13 -2.84 17.20
N PRO A 352 -1.74 -3.99 16.82
CA PRO A 352 -1.24 -4.76 15.67
C PRO A 352 -1.33 -4.00 14.34
N LEU A 353 -2.36 -3.16 14.15
CA LEU A 353 -2.47 -2.29 12.97
C LEU A 353 -1.38 -1.19 12.99
N LEU A 354 -1.09 -0.65 14.18
CA LEU A 354 0.04 0.28 14.34
C LEU A 354 1.36 -0.38 13.96
N ALA A 355 1.61 -1.60 14.40
CA ALA A 355 2.81 -2.36 14.05
C ALA A 355 2.92 -2.61 12.55
N THR A 356 1.82 -2.97 11.89
CA THR A 356 1.76 -3.16 10.42
C THR A 356 1.99 -1.85 9.69
N THR A 357 1.44 -0.72 10.18
CA THR A 357 1.66 0.61 9.57
C THR A 357 3.12 1.04 9.63
N TYR A 358 3.83 0.74 10.72
CA TYR A 358 5.27 0.97 10.81
C TYR A 358 6.05 0.09 9.83
N ALA A 359 5.72 -1.21 9.73
CA ALA A 359 6.33 -2.13 8.78
C ALA A 359 6.11 -1.66 7.33
N ALA A 360 4.88 -1.26 6.98
CA ALA A 360 4.55 -0.71 5.68
C ALA A 360 5.31 0.61 5.41
N SER A 361 5.47 1.48 6.42
CA SER A 361 6.21 2.74 6.28
C SER A 361 7.68 2.51 5.91
N PHE A 362 8.36 1.60 6.60
CA PHE A 362 9.77 1.31 6.32
C PHE A 362 9.95 0.54 4.99
N ALA A 363 9.03 -0.36 4.66
CA ALA A 363 9.04 -1.04 3.37
C ALA A 363 8.78 -0.06 2.22
N HIS A 364 7.90 0.90 2.39
CA HIS A 364 7.64 1.96 1.41
C HIS A 364 8.89 2.81 1.14
N GLU A 365 9.64 3.20 2.18
CA GLU A 365 10.88 3.99 1.99
C GLU A 365 11.96 3.20 1.21
N MET A 366 12.10 1.91 1.47
CA MET A 366 12.96 1.02 0.67
C MET A 366 12.48 0.96 -0.78
N PHE A 367 11.17 0.79 -0.98
CA PHE A 367 10.54 0.70 -2.30
C PHE A 367 10.68 2.01 -3.10
N LEU A 368 10.47 3.16 -2.46
CA LEU A 368 10.60 4.47 -3.09
C LEU A 368 12.04 4.75 -3.54
N ARG A 369 13.05 4.38 -2.75
CA ARG A 369 14.46 4.45 -3.15
C ARG A 369 14.74 3.56 -4.36
N THR A 370 14.27 2.32 -4.33
CA THR A 370 14.43 1.40 -5.47
C THR A 370 13.80 1.96 -6.74
N PHE A 371 12.62 2.57 -6.62
CA PHE A 371 11.96 3.26 -7.72
C PHE A 371 12.80 4.42 -8.26
N ASP A 372 13.28 5.27 -7.37
CA ASP A 372 14.08 6.44 -7.76
C ASP A 372 15.42 6.04 -8.41
N ASP A 373 16.08 4.99 -7.90
CA ASP A 373 17.31 4.44 -8.49
C ASP A 373 17.11 3.96 -9.93
N VAL A 374 15.99 3.25 -10.19
CA VAL A 374 15.66 2.74 -11.53
C VAL A 374 15.27 3.87 -12.48
N PHE A 375 14.41 4.79 -12.04
CA PHE A 375 13.88 5.84 -12.92
C PHE A 375 14.87 6.99 -13.17
N SER A 376 15.79 7.26 -12.23
CA SER A 376 16.90 8.18 -12.41
C SER A 376 18.06 7.58 -13.24
N GLY A 377 17.96 6.29 -13.61
CA GLY A 377 19.01 5.62 -14.38
C GLY A 377 20.28 5.28 -13.58
N ARG A 378 20.25 5.38 -12.24
CA ARG A 378 21.37 4.96 -11.38
C ARG A 378 21.59 3.46 -11.46
N VAL A 379 20.52 2.70 -11.59
CA VAL A 379 20.53 1.28 -11.95
C VAL A 379 19.65 1.09 -13.20
N ALA A 380 20.09 0.29 -14.17
CA ALA A 380 19.44 0.28 -15.49
C ALA A 380 19.29 -1.13 -16.10
N THR A 381 19.54 -2.20 -15.34
CA THR A 381 19.42 -3.55 -15.87
C THR A 381 17.97 -4.01 -16.00
N ASP A 382 17.68 -4.93 -16.90
CA ASP A 382 16.36 -5.56 -17.00
C ASP A 382 15.97 -6.29 -15.70
N ALA A 383 16.95 -6.76 -14.92
CA ALA A 383 16.73 -7.41 -13.64
C ALA A 383 16.21 -6.40 -12.59
N ASP A 384 16.86 -5.23 -12.47
CA ASP A 384 16.45 -4.19 -11.52
C ASP A 384 15.01 -3.71 -11.79
N ARG A 385 14.65 -3.54 -13.07
CA ARG A 385 13.27 -3.19 -13.46
C ARG A 385 12.26 -4.27 -13.09
N GLN A 386 12.60 -5.55 -13.33
CA GLN A 386 11.72 -6.66 -12.96
C GLN A 386 11.59 -6.80 -11.43
N ASP A 387 12.64 -6.53 -10.69
CA ASP A 387 12.61 -6.54 -9.22
C ASP A 387 11.73 -5.41 -8.69
N LEU A 388 11.86 -4.19 -9.23
CA LEU A 388 10.97 -3.07 -8.93
C LEU A 388 9.49 -3.40 -9.21
N GLU A 389 9.19 -3.99 -10.39
CA GLU A 389 7.81 -4.40 -10.73
C GLU A 389 7.28 -5.46 -9.76
N THR A 390 8.13 -6.38 -9.30
CA THR A 390 7.77 -7.43 -8.34
C THR A 390 7.48 -6.84 -6.96
N ILE A 391 8.33 -5.93 -6.48
CA ILE A 391 8.13 -5.21 -5.21
C ILE A 391 6.83 -4.41 -5.27
N ALA A 392 6.58 -3.68 -6.37
CA ALA A 392 5.35 -2.92 -6.59
C ALA A 392 4.10 -3.80 -6.54
N ALA A 393 4.16 -4.96 -7.22
CA ALA A 393 3.06 -5.92 -7.25
C ALA A 393 2.83 -6.63 -5.90
N ALA A 394 3.86 -6.69 -5.03
CA ALA A 394 3.75 -7.27 -3.69
C ALA A 394 3.24 -6.26 -2.66
N LEU A 395 3.79 -5.03 -2.62
CA LEU A 395 3.53 -4.07 -1.55
C LEU A 395 2.22 -3.30 -1.75
N LYS A 396 1.88 -2.86 -2.96
CA LYS A 396 0.61 -2.13 -3.22
C LYS A 396 -0.63 -2.90 -2.72
N PRO A 397 -0.80 -4.21 -2.99
CA PRO A 397 -1.89 -4.98 -2.42
C PRO A 397 -1.92 -4.98 -0.89
N LEU A 398 -0.78 -5.19 -0.25
CA LEU A 398 -0.71 -5.27 1.21
C LEU A 398 -1.08 -3.95 1.85
N SER A 399 -0.54 -2.82 1.35
CA SER A 399 -0.77 -1.50 1.92
C SER A 399 -2.20 -1.00 1.69
N THR A 400 -2.78 -1.25 0.50
CA THR A 400 -4.16 -0.82 0.23
C THR A 400 -5.20 -1.63 1.02
N TRP A 401 -5.03 -2.96 1.16
CA TRP A 401 -5.87 -3.75 2.06
C TRP A 401 -5.69 -3.34 3.51
N HIS A 402 -4.43 -3.15 3.97
CA HIS A 402 -4.14 -2.70 5.32
C HIS A 402 -4.79 -1.35 5.65
N ALA A 403 -4.77 -0.40 4.71
CA ALA A 403 -5.43 0.89 4.91
C ALA A 403 -6.95 0.76 5.09
N LEU A 404 -7.62 -0.07 4.28
CA LEU A 404 -9.06 -0.32 4.43
C LEU A 404 -9.40 -1.03 5.74
N ASP A 405 -8.63 -2.05 6.12
CA ASP A 405 -8.80 -2.77 7.37
C ASP A 405 -8.58 -1.82 8.57
N THR A 406 -7.56 -0.96 8.49
CA THR A 406 -7.24 0.03 9.53
C THR A 406 -8.33 1.08 9.67
N LEU A 407 -8.83 1.63 8.55
CA LEU A 407 -9.93 2.60 8.55
C LEU A 407 -11.22 1.99 9.09
N GLN A 408 -11.53 0.75 8.73
CA GLN A 408 -12.70 0.04 9.24
C GLN A 408 -12.59 -0.20 10.74
N GLU A 409 -11.45 -0.69 11.21
CA GLU A 409 -11.25 -0.97 12.64
C GLU A 409 -11.20 0.33 13.47
N ALA A 410 -10.56 1.40 12.96
CA ALA A 410 -10.55 2.71 13.58
C ALA A 410 -11.98 3.29 13.73
N ARG A 411 -12.80 3.18 12.66
CA ARG A 411 -14.19 3.59 12.70
C ARG A 411 -14.97 2.86 13.81
N GLU A 412 -14.78 1.56 13.92
CA GLU A 412 -15.46 0.74 14.95
C GLU A 412 -14.92 1.03 16.36
N ALA A 413 -13.61 1.20 16.51
CA ALA A 413 -12.97 1.50 17.78
C ALA A 413 -13.39 2.86 18.37
N CYS A 414 -13.72 3.82 17.52
CA CYS A 414 -14.27 5.12 17.93
C CYS A 414 -15.79 5.12 18.18
N GLY A 415 -16.45 3.95 18.08
CA GLY A 415 -17.90 3.84 18.32
C GLY A 415 -18.72 4.75 17.40
N GLY A 416 -19.75 5.41 17.97
CA GLY A 416 -20.61 6.35 17.23
C GLY A 416 -19.85 7.56 16.69
N ALA A 417 -18.84 8.05 17.39
CA ALA A 417 -18.01 9.17 16.92
C ALA A 417 -17.25 8.83 15.64
N GLY A 418 -16.79 7.58 15.49
CA GLY A 418 -16.12 7.11 14.27
C GLY A 418 -17.02 7.09 13.03
N PHE A 419 -18.33 7.12 13.18
CA PHE A 419 -19.28 7.13 12.08
C PHE A 419 -19.63 8.53 11.56
N LEU A 420 -19.31 9.57 12.32
CA LEU A 420 -19.55 10.96 11.92
C LEU A 420 -18.54 11.41 10.86
N THR A 421 -19.03 12.00 9.76
CA THR A 421 -18.17 12.52 8.67
C THR A 421 -17.22 13.61 9.14
N ALA A 422 -17.60 14.40 10.17
CA ALA A 422 -16.73 15.39 10.82
C ALA A 422 -15.43 14.79 11.39
N ASN A 423 -15.40 13.49 11.68
CA ASN A 423 -14.22 12.77 12.13
C ASN A 423 -13.49 12.00 10.99
N ARG A 424 -13.82 12.23 9.72
CA ARG A 424 -13.14 11.81 8.48
C ARG A 424 -13.03 10.31 8.20
N ILE A 425 -13.04 9.44 9.18
CA ILE A 425 -12.70 8.00 9.00
C ILE A 425 -13.57 7.37 7.92
N THR A 426 -14.89 7.61 7.93
CA THR A 426 -15.84 7.07 6.95
C THR A 426 -15.61 7.63 5.56
N SER A 427 -15.39 8.93 5.45
CA SER A 427 -15.15 9.63 4.20
C SER A 427 -13.83 9.16 3.54
N LEU A 428 -12.76 9.08 4.34
CA LEU A 428 -11.47 8.59 3.86
C LEU A 428 -11.57 7.12 3.41
N ARG A 429 -12.29 6.27 4.16
CA ARG A 429 -12.52 4.87 3.77
C ARG A 429 -13.27 4.75 2.44
N GLN A 430 -14.28 5.56 2.22
CA GLN A 430 -15.03 5.57 0.95
C GLN A 430 -14.14 5.95 -0.23
N ASP A 431 -13.30 6.97 -0.07
CA ASP A 431 -12.40 7.41 -1.14
C ASP A 431 -11.31 6.39 -1.48
N LEU A 432 -10.87 5.59 -0.49
CA LEU A 432 -9.82 4.59 -0.68
C LEU A 432 -10.36 3.23 -1.14
N ASP A 433 -11.66 3.00 -1.12
CA ASP A 433 -12.26 1.69 -1.41
C ASP A 433 -11.86 1.13 -2.79
N ILE A 434 -11.74 1.98 -3.80
CA ILE A 434 -11.34 1.59 -5.16
C ILE A 434 -9.84 1.26 -5.30
N TRP A 435 -9.00 1.61 -4.34
CA TRP A 435 -7.54 1.47 -4.46
C TRP A 435 -7.07 0.02 -4.52
N VAL A 436 -7.87 -0.91 -4.05
CA VAL A 436 -7.61 -2.34 -4.17
C VAL A 436 -7.82 -2.87 -5.59
N THR A 437 -8.45 -2.08 -6.46
CA THR A 437 -8.87 -2.47 -7.82
C THR A 437 -8.07 -1.75 -8.90
N PHE A 438 -7.97 -0.43 -8.86
CA PHE A 438 -7.28 0.33 -9.90
C PHE A 438 -5.75 0.25 -9.76
N GLU A 439 -4.99 0.66 -10.78
CA GLU A 439 -3.54 0.43 -10.91
C GLU A 439 -3.15 -1.06 -10.83
N GLY A 440 -4.10 -1.92 -11.21
CA GLY A 440 -4.04 -3.37 -11.15
C GLY A 440 -4.75 -3.94 -9.92
N ASP A 441 -5.73 -4.81 -10.16
CA ASP A 441 -6.41 -5.56 -9.11
C ASP A 441 -5.40 -6.30 -8.22
N ASN A 442 -5.58 -6.23 -6.91
CA ASN A 442 -4.64 -6.77 -5.94
C ASN A 442 -4.36 -8.27 -6.13
N ASN A 443 -5.39 -9.07 -6.46
CA ASN A 443 -5.21 -10.50 -6.68
C ASN A 443 -4.44 -10.77 -7.99
N VAL A 444 -4.67 -9.95 -9.02
CA VAL A 444 -3.93 -10.04 -10.29
C VAL A 444 -2.46 -9.68 -10.09
N LEU A 445 -2.18 -8.62 -9.31
CA LEU A 445 -0.80 -8.23 -8.98
C LEU A 445 -0.06 -9.33 -8.22
N LEU A 446 -0.68 -9.96 -7.23
CA LEU A 446 -0.07 -11.05 -6.47
C LEU A 446 0.24 -12.28 -7.35
N GLN A 447 -0.53 -12.54 -8.42
CA GLN A 447 -0.19 -13.56 -9.40
C GLN A 447 1.08 -13.24 -10.19
N LEU A 448 1.36 -11.95 -10.47
CA LEU A 448 2.63 -11.54 -11.09
C LEU A 448 3.82 -11.83 -10.16
N VAL A 449 3.69 -11.54 -8.88
CA VAL A 449 4.70 -11.89 -7.86
C VAL A 449 4.94 -13.39 -7.84
N ALA A 450 3.89 -14.19 -7.74
CA ALA A 450 3.97 -15.64 -7.69
C ALA A 450 4.66 -16.22 -8.95
N LYS A 451 4.34 -15.68 -10.13
CA LYS A 451 5.00 -16.06 -11.40
C LYS A 451 6.50 -15.78 -11.36
N ARG A 452 6.91 -14.63 -10.80
CA ARG A 452 8.32 -14.28 -10.62
C ARG A 452 9.02 -15.26 -9.69
N LEU A 453 8.45 -15.54 -8.52
CA LEU A 453 9.00 -16.48 -7.54
C LEU A 453 9.18 -17.88 -8.13
N LEU A 454 8.20 -18.39 -8.90
CA LEU A 454 8.31 -19.66 -9.62
C LEU A 454 9.42 -19.65 -10.67
N THR A 455 9.58 -18.53 -11.39
CA THR A 455 10.63 -18.36 -12.39
C THR A 455 12.01 -18.40 -11.74
N ASP A 456 12.20 -17.75 -10.61
CA ASP A 456 13.46 -17.70 -9.88
C ASP A 456 13.84 -19.07 -9.30
N VAL A 457 12.87 -19.83 -8.79
CA VAL A 457 13.07 -21.23 -8.38
C VAL A 457 13.48 -22.07 -9.58
N SER A 458 12.81 -21.92 -10.72
CA SER A 458 13.16 -22.69 -11.95
C SER A 458 14.56 -22.36 -12.44
N ARG A 459 15.00 -21.09 -12.37
CA ARG A 459 16.37 -20.67 -12.70
C ARG A 459 17.41 -21.26 -11.75
N LYS A 460 17.15 -21.25 -10.44
CA LYS A 460 18.02 -21.89 -9.43
C LYS A 460 18.22 -23.38 -9.74
N PHE A 461 17.14 -24.08 -10.09
CA PHE A 461 17.22 -25.50 -10.48
C PHE A 461 17.97 -25.73 -11.79
N ALA A 462 17.79 -24.86 -12.79
CA ALA A 462 18.47 -25.00 -14.09
C ALA A 462 19.98 -24.71 -14.01
N GLN A 463 20.41 -23.88 -13.07
CA GLN A 463 21.82 -23.50 -12.85
C GLN A 463 22.52 -24.39 -11.83
N ALA A 464 21.79 -25.18 -11.05
CA ALA A 464 22.36 -26.07 -10.06
C ALA A 464 23.05 -27.26 -10.76
N ASP A 465 24.30 -27.55 -10.39
CA ASP A 465 24.94 -28.80 -10.78
C ASP A 465 24.21 -30.02 -10.19
N ALA A 466 24.45 -31.21 -10.76
CA ALA A 466 23.79 -32.44 -10.30
C ALA A 466 24.04 -32.72 -8.80
N GLY A 467 25.17 -32.29 -8.25
CA GLY A 467 25.48 -32.41 -6.81
C GLY A 467 24.78 -31.39 -5.94
N ALA A 468 24.59 -30.14 -6.41
CA ALA A 468 23.82 -29.12 -5.74
C ALA A 468 22.34 -29.47 -5.77
N LEU A 469 21.84 -29.98 -6.90
CA LEU A 469 20.47 -30.46 -7.05
C LEU A 469 20.19 -31.66 -6.13
N ALA A 470 21.11 -32.64 -6.08
CA ALA A 470 21.00 -33.78 -5.18
C ALA A 470 21.02 -33.36 -3.71
N ARG A 471 21.91 -32.43 -3.32
CA ARG A 471 21.92 -31.83 -1.98
C ARG A 471 20.63 -31.08 -1.66
N TYR A 472 20.15 -30.25 -2.57
CA TYR A 472 18.88 -29.55 -2.41
C TYR A 472 17.71 -30.52 -2.25
N VAL A 473 17.62 -31.55 -3.11
CA VAL A 473 16.57 -32.58 -3.01
C VAL A 473 16.71 -33.42 -1.73
N VAL A 474 17.92 -33.77 -1.33
CA VAL A 474 18.18 -34.52 -0.10
C VAL A 474 17.89 -33.67 1.12
N THR A 475 18.30 -32.40 1.14
CA THR A 475 18.00 -31.47 2.25
C THR A 475 16.51 -31.24 2.36
N HIS A 476 15.80 -30.97 1.25
CA HIS A 476 14.35 -30.75 1.27
C HIS A 476 13.56 -32.07 1.43
N ALA A 477 14.05 -33.21 1.01
CA ALA A 477 13.47 -34.52 1.33
C ALA A 477 13.73 -34.92 2.76
N ALA A 478 14.93 -34.69 3.28
CA ALA A 478 15.25 -34.87 4.71
C ALA A 478 14.47 -33.89 5.57
N ASP A 479 14.36 -32.63 5.15
CA ASP A 479 13.49 -31.63 5.76
C ASP A 479 12.02 -32.05 5.72
N ARG A 480 11.51 -32.55 4.58
CA ARG A 480 10.13 -33.10 4.50
C ARG A 480 9.92 -34.28 5.41
N VAL A 481 10.86 -35.20 5.50
CA VAL A 481 10.79 -36.35 6.41
C VAL A 481 10.94 -35.88 7.86
N TYR A 482 11.88 -34.99 8.13
CA TYR A 482 12.11 -34.45 9.48
C TYR A 482 10.94 -33.55 9.93
N HIS A 483 10.38 -32.74 9.02
CA HIS A 483 9.26 -31.83 9.32
C HIS A 483 7.90 -32.54 9.20
N GLY A 484 7.71 -33.38 8.19
CA GLY A 484 6.49 -34.17 8.01
C GLY A 484 6.30 -35.31 9.01
N SER A 485 7.38 -35.79 9.63
CA SER A 485 7.33 -36.80 10.68
C SER A 485 7.00 -36.24 12.08
N GLY A 486 6.85 -34.90 12.21
CA GLY A 486 6.63 -34.25 13.50
C GLY A 486 7.87 -34.25 14.42
N LEU A 487 9.02 -34.80 13.99
CA LEU A 487 10.23 -34.91 14.82
C LEU A 487 10.75 -33.53 15.27
N ARG A 488 10.62 -32.50 14.43
CA ARG A 488 11.00 -31.12 14.84
C ARG A 488 10.10 -30.62 15.95
N SER A 489 8.79 -30.81 15.85
CA SER A 489 7.83 -30.40 16.90
C SER A 489 8.04 -31.19 18.19
N VAL A 490 8.35 -32.48 18.08
CA VAL A 490 8.74 -33.34 19.24
C VAL A 490 10.06 -32.86 19.86
N ALA A 491 11.09 -32.59 19.04
CA ALA A 491 12.36 -32.06 19.51
C ALA A 491 12.20 -30.67 20.18
N GLN A 492 11.36 -29.80 19.61
CA GLN A 492 11.00 -28.53 20.22
C GLN A 492 10.27 -28.74 21.55
N THR A 493 9.29 -29.62 21.58
CA THR A 493 8.54 -29.93 22.79
C THR A 493 9.47 -30.47 23.89
N VAL A 494 10.38 -31.38 23.54
CA VAL A 494 11.36 -31.94 24.50
C VAL A 494 12.33 -30.86 25.01
N ARG A 495 12.80 -29.96 24.14
CA ARG A 495 13.65 -28.83 24.54
C ARG A 495 12.95 -27.84 25.45
N ASP A 496 11.67 -27.64 25.25
CA ASP A 496 10.86 -26.63 25.94
C ASP A 496 10.11 -27.21 27.14
N VAL A 497 10.25 -28.52 27.43
CA VAL A 497 9.62 -29.15 28.59
C VAL A 497 9.97 -28.39 29.87
N GLY A 498 8.91 -27.91 30.53
CA GLY A 498 9.02 -27.20 31.81
C GLY A 498 9.38 -25.71 31.76
N SER A 499 9.47 -25.08 30.57
CA SER A 499 9.81 -23.64 30.48
C SER A 499 9.19 -22.91 29.27
N THR A 500 8.07 -22.25 29.51
CA THR A 500 7.48 -21.28 28.56
C THR A 500 8.47 -20.14 28.26
N ALA A 501 9.33 -19.78 29.18
CA ALA A 501 10.34 -18.74 29.01
C ALA A 501 11.32 -19.05 27.85
N ARG A 502 11.77 -20.31 27.73
CA ARG A 502 12.68 -20.73 26.66
C ARG A 502 12.01 -20.65 25.27
N SER A 503 10.75 -21.03 25.16
CA SER A 503 9.98 -20.91 23.93
C SER A 503 9.87 -19.45 23.47
N VAL A 504 9.64 -18.53 24.42
CA VAL A 504 9.53 -17.09 24.12
C VAL A 504 10.88 -16.51 23.71
N THR A 505 11.97 -16.80 24.46
CA THR A 505 13.32 -16.30 24.15
C THR A 505 13.75 -16.73 22.73
N TRP A 506 13.45 -17.97 22.35
CA TRP A 506 13.76 -18.46 21.00
C TRP A 506 12.96 -17.71 19.93
N LEU A 507 11.68 -17.42 20.17
CA LEU A 507 10.82 -16.68 19.23
C LEU A 507 11.21 -15.19 19.12
N GLN A 508 11.79 -14.59 20.18
CA GLN A 508 12.25 -13.19 20.18
C GLN A 508 13.49 -12.95 19.31
N ASP A 509 14.27 -14.02 19.04
CA ASP A 509 15.44 -13.90 18.18
C ASP A 509 15.03 -13.50 16.76
N PRO A 510 15.54 -12.37 16.21
CA PRO A 510 15.23 -11.93 14.87
C PRO A 510 15.58 -12.96 13.79
N ALA A 511 16.67 -13.69 13.96
CA ALA A 511 17.07 -14.74 13.02
C ALA A 511 16.03 -15.87 12.95
N THR A 512 15.46 -16.23 14.11
CA THR A 512 14.39 -17.22 14.18
C THR A 512 13.09 -16.73 13.52
N GLN A 513 12.70 -15.49 13.74
CA GLN A 513 11.52 -14.91 13.07
C GLN A 513 11.72 -14.90 11.55
N ARG A 514 12.88 -14.43 11.09
CA ARG A 514 13.23 -14.41 9.67
C ARG A 514 13.21 -15.82 9.07
N GLU A 515 13.81 -16.80 9.75
CA GLU A 515 13.79 -18.21 9.33
C GLU A 515 12.36 -18.73 9.14
N LEU A 516 11.46 -18.49 10.11
CA LEU A 516 10.06 -18.93 10.03
C LEU A 516 9.31 -18.28 8.86
N LEU A 517 9.48 -16.97 8.63
CA LEU A 517 8.82 -16.24 7.56
C LEU A 517 9.36 -16.67 6.19
N THR A 518 10.68 -16.78 6.04
CA THR A 518 11.34 -17.23 4.79
C THR A 518 10.96 -18.67 4.44
N ASP A 519 11.01 -19.56 5.43
CA ASP A 519 10.67 -20.97 5.25
C ASP A 519 9.22 -21.17 4.78
N ARG A 520 8.31 -20.31 5.24
CA ARG A 520 6.93 -20.34 4.73
C ARG A 520 6.88 -20.03 3.24
N VAL A 521 7.53 -18.98 2.77
CA VAL A 521 7.57 -18.60 1.35
C VAL A 521 8.19 -19.72 0.52
N GLU A 522 9.37 -20.18 0.92
CA GLU A 522 10.12 -21.20 0.17
C GLU A 522 9.39 -22.55 0.12
N THR A 523 8.78 -22.97 1.23
CA THR A 523 8.00 -24.21 1.29
C THR A 523 6.78 -24.14 0.37
N MET A 524 6.01 -23.05 0.43
CA MET A 524 4.81 -22.88 -0.40
C MET A 524 5.18 -22.87 -1.89
N ILE A 525 6.17 -22.08 -2.30
CA ILE A 525 6.61 -22.03 -3.70
C ILE A 525 7.14 -23.37 -4.18
N SER A 526 7.90 -24.10 -3.35
CA SER A 526 8.40 -25.44 -3.69
C SER A 526 7.25 -26.45 -3.88
N GLN A 527 6.23 -26.41 -3.04
CA GLN A 527 5.05 -27.27 -3.16
C GLN A 527 4.27 -26.97 -4.44
N ILE A 528 4.01 -25.68 -4.72
CA ILE A 528 3.32 -25.23 -5.93
C ILE A 528 4.12 -25.63 -7.19
N ALA A 529 5.42 -25.39 -7.21
CA ALA A 529 6.29 -25.80 -8.32
C ALA A 529 6.23 -27.32 -8.55
N GLY A 530 6.18 -28.11 -7.46
CA GLY A 530 5.99 -29.56 -7.53
C GLY A 530 4.64 -29.94 -8.16
N HIS A 531 3.55 -29.29 -7.77
CA HIS A 531 2.21 -29.54 -8.32
C HIS A 531 2.11 -29.11 -9.80
N LEU A 532 2.76 -28.02 -10.19
CA LEU A 532 2.76 -27.49 -11.57
C LEU A 532 3.72 -28.25 -12.52
N ARG A 533 4.62 -29.09 -12.02
CA ARG A 533 5.59 -29.81 -12.84
C ARG A 533 4.98 -30.61 -14.01
N PRO A 534 3.81 -31.28 -13.87
CA PRO A 534 3.17 -32.00 -14.98
C PRO A 534 2.73 -31.08 -16.14
N ALA A 535 2.51 -29.77 -15.91
CA ALA A 535 1.98 -28.84 -16.91
C ALA A 535 2.75 -28.85 -18.22
N SER A 536 4.07 -29.06 -18.18
CA SER A 536 4.92 -29.11 -19.39
C SER A 536 4.62 -30.29 -20.34
N LYS A 537 3.87 -31.29 -19.87
CA LYS A 537 3.49 -32.50 -20.64
C LYS A 537 2.01 -32.51 -21.01
N LEU A 538 1.24 -31.51 -20.55
CA LEU A 538 -0.20 -31.40 -20.79
C LEU A 538 -0.45 -30.52 -22.03
N ASP A 539 -1.62 -30.69 -22.63
CA ASP A 539 -2.12 -29.72 -23.60
C ASP A 539 -2.41 -28.38 -22.96
N ARG A 540 -2.60 -27.34 -23.78
CA ARG A 540 -2.76 -25.95 -23.33
C ARG A 540 -3.95 -25.79 -22.35
N LYS A 541 -5.06 -26.49 -22.58
CA LYS A 541 -6.26 -26.38 -21.72
C LYS A 541 -6.02 -27.06 -20.38
N ALA A 542 -5.55 -28.27 -20.37
CA ALA A 542 -5.25 -29.00 -19.13
C ALA A 542 -4.14 -28.34 -18.30
N ALA A 543 -3.12 -27.74 -18.96
CA ALA A 543 -2.11 -26.95 -18.27
C ALA A 543 -2.70 -25.70 -17.61
N ALA A 544 -3.62 -24.99 -18.29
CA ALA A 544 -4.32 -23.85 -17.74
C ALA A 544 -5.22 -24.22 -16.54
N GLU A 545 -5.95 -25.34 -16.63
CA GLU A 545 -6.76 -25.88 -15.53
C GLU A 545 -5.91 -26.24 -14.31
N LEU A 546 -4.74 -26.87 -14.53
CA LEU A 546 -3.80 -27.18 -13.46
C LEU A 546 -3.26 -25.91 -12.80
N PHE A 547 -2.90 -24.90 -13.57
CA PHE A 547 -2.46 -23.61 -13.05
C PHE A 547 -3.60 -22.93 -12.25
N ASN A 548 -4.81 -22.94 -12.78
CA ASN A 548 -5.99 -22.37 -12.12
C ASN A 548 -6.25 -23.03 -10.75
N SER A 549 -6.00 -24.33 -10.62
CA SER A 549 -6.17 -25.04 -9.34
C SER A 549 -5.18 -24.64 -8.25
N GLN A 550 -4.09 -23.93 -8.61
CA GLN A 550 -3.05 -23.49 -7.67
C GLN A 550 -3.10 -21.97 -7.37
N GLN A 551 -4.11 -21.25 -7.87
CA GLN A 551 -4.13 -19.78 -7.75
C GLN A 551 -4.21 -19.28 -6.30
N ASN A 552 -4.96 -19.95 -5.44
CA ASN A 552 -5.08 -19.55 -4.04
C ASN A 552 -3.73 -19.65 -3.31
N GLU A 553 -3.04 -20.77 -3.49
CA GLU A 553 -1.73 -21.02 -2.90
C GLU A 553 -0.68 -20.06 -3.46
N LEU A 554 -0.77 -19.74 -4.75
CA LEU A 554 0.10 -18.76 -5.40
C LEU A 554 -0.08 -17.38 -4.81
N ILE A 555 -1.32 -16.92 -4.62
CA ILE A 555 -1.63 -15.62 -4.00
C ILE A 555 -1.15 -15.59 -2.54
N GLU A 556 -1.38 -16.66 -1.77
CA GLU A 556 -0.89 -16.75 -0.38
C GLU A 556 0.64 -16.73 -0.29
N ALA A 557 1.35 -17.39 -1.20
CA ALA A 557 2.81 -17.36 -1.24
C ALA A 557 3.34 -15.96 -1.60
N ALA A 558 2.68 -15.26 -2.54
CA ALA A 558 3.00 -13.89 -2.91
C ALA A 558 2.76 -12.91 -1.75
N GLN A 559 1.64 -13.06 -1.01
CA GLN A 559 1.41 -12.28 0.22
C GLN A 559 2.48 -12.52 1.25
N ALA A 560 2.85 -13.79 1.50
CA ALA A 560 3.91 -14.14 2.44
C ALA A 560 5.25 -13.51 2.06
N HIS A 561 5.56 -13.43 0.76
CA HIS A 561 6.77 -12.74 0.27
C HIS A 561 6.73 -11.24 0.56
N GLY A 562 5.62 -10.56 0.29
CA GLY A 562 5.46 -9.14 0.62
C GLY A 562 5.50 -8.88 2.12
N GLU A 563 4.87 -9.73 2.95
CA GLU A 563 4.92 -9.70 4.42
C GLU A 563 6.37 -9.85 4.92
N LEU A 564 7.17 -10.73 4.30
CA LEU A 564 8.60 -10.89 4.60
C LEU A 564 9.39 -9.62 4.26
N LEU A 565 9.17 -9.01 3.09
CA LEU A 565 9.80 -7.74 2.70
C LEU A 565 9.52 -6.64 3.73
N GLN A 566 8.26 -6.51 4.19
CA GLN A 566 7.90 -5.55 5.23
C GLN A 566 8.62 -5.83 6.55
N TRP A 567 8.74 -7.10 6.95
CA TRP A 567 9.44 -7.48 8.17
C TRP A 567 10.95 -7.21 8.08
N GLU A 568 11.57 -7.50 6.95
CA GLU A 568 12.99 -7.22 6.70
C GLU A 568 13.27 -5.72 6.71
N SER A 569 12.47 -4.92 6.00
CA SER A 569 12.58 -3.46 6.00
C SER A 569 12.44 -2.85 7.39
N PHE A 570 11.53 -3.38 8.22
CA PHE A 570 11.40 -2.95 9.60
C PHE A 570 12.66 -3.29 10.42
N THR A 571 13.23 -4.46 10.20
CA THR A 571 14.44 -4.90 10.92
C THR A 571 15.65 -4.03 10.52
N ASP A 572 15.80 -3.71 9.23
CA ASP A 572 16.85 -2.82 8.73
C ASP A 572 16.69 -1.39 9.29
N ALA A 573 15.46 -0.91 9.41
CA ALA A 573 15.18 0.39 10.03
C ALA A 573 15.58 0.44 11.52
N LEU A 574 15.42 -0.66 12.24
CA LEU A 574 15.90 -0.78 13.64
C LEU A 574 17.42 -0.62 13.76
N GLU A 575 18.18 -1.10 12.77
CA GLU A 575 19.64 -0.93 12.78
C GLU A 575 20.05 0.53 12.65
N GLN A 576 19.23 1.33 11.94
CA GLN A 576 19.45 2.77 11.74
C GLN A 576 18.96 3.61 12.93
N THR A 577 18.12 3.07 13.81
CA THR A 577 17.57 3.80 14.96
C THR A 577 18.65 3.96 16.03
N ARG A 578 19.02 5.22 16.34
CA ARG A 578 20.14 5.56 17.23
C ARG A 578 19.74 5.64 18.70
N ASP A 579 18.57 6.20 18.99
CA ASP A 579 18.07 6.32 20.35
C ASP A 579 17.70 4.94 20.91
N ALA A 580 18.27 4.59 22.06
CA ALA A 580 18.12 3.26 22.65
C ALA A 580 16.68 2.97 23.13
N GLY A 581 15.99 4.00 23.64
CA GLY A 581 14.59 3.87 24.09
C GLY A 581 13.66 3.65 22.93
N THR A 582 13.76 4.47 21.89
CA THR A 582 13.02 4.32 20.64
C THR A 582 13.28 2.97 19.97
N LYS A 583 14.56 2.56 19.90
CA LYS A 583 14.94 1.26 19.35
C LYS A 583 14.29 0.10 20.10
N GLN A 584 14.23 0.18 21.44
CA GLN A 584 13.59 -0.84 22.25
C GLN A 584 12.07 -0.92 21.98
N VAL A 585 11.38 0.22 21.93
CA VAL A 585 9.94 0.27 21.64
C VAL A 585 9.64 -0.22 20.23
N LEU A 586 10.41 0.21 19.25
CA LEU A 586 10.29 -0.26 17.86
C LEU A 586 10.61 -1.77 17.75
N THR A 587 11.51 -2.32 18.55
CA THR A 587 11.77 -3.77 18.61
C THR A 587 10.51 -4.51 19.07
N TRP A 588 9.82 -4.03 20.11
CA TRP A 588 8.55 -4.62 20.53
C TRP A 588 7.48 -4.53 19.44
N LEU A 589 7.46 -3.42 18.71
CA LEU A 589 6.50 -3.20 17.63
C LEU A 589 6.79 -4.12 16.42
N ARG A 590 8.08 -4.28 16.02
CA ARG A 590 8.51 -5.23 15.00
C ARG A 590 8.14 -6.66 15.41
N ASP A 591 8.38 -7.03 16.67
CA ASP A 591 8.02 -8.34 17.20
C ASP A 591 6.49 -8.54 17.18
N LEU A 592 5.70 -7.52 17.53
CA LEU A 592 4.24 -7.57 17.43
C LEU A 592 3.79 -7.82 15.98
N PHE A 593 4.42 -7.19 15.01
CA PHE A 593 4.16 -7.42 13.59
C PHE A 593 4.52 -8.86 13.19
N GLY A 594 5.75 -9.31 13.45
CA GLY A 594 6.22 -10.65 13.07
C GLY A 594 5.41 -11.77 13.75
N PHE A 595 5.12 -11.64 15.04
CA PHE A 595 4.26 -12.59 15.75
C PHE A 595 2.81 -12.56 15.25
N GLY A 596 2.30 -11.39 14.88
CA GLY A 596 0.98 -11.25 14.26
C GLY A 596 0.87 -12.03 12.94
N LEU A 597 1.91 -11.98 12.10
CA LEU A 597 1.99 -12.77 10.87
C LEU A 597 2.00 -14.29 11.14
N ILE A 598 2.80 -14.71 12.13
CA ILE A 598 2.88 -16.13 12.54
C ILE A 598 1.54 -16.60 13.11
N GLU A 599 0.90 -15.82 13.98
CA GLU A 599 -0.39 -16.17 14.59
C GLU A 599 -1.50 -16.25 13.53
N LYS A 600 -1.56 -15.30 12.60
CA LYS A 600 -2.53 -15.30 11.47
C LYS A 600 -2.46 -16.59 10.65
N ARG A 601 -1.29 -17.24 10.61
CA ARG A 601 -1.02 -18.46 9.85
C ARG A 601 -0.60 -19.64 10.74
N LEU A 602 -0.97 -19.60 12.01
CA LEU A 602 -0.54 -20.60 13.01
C LEU A 602 -0.89 -22.03 12.60
N ALA A 603 -2.05 -22.24 12.01
CA ALA A 603 -2.44 -23.55 11.50
C ALA A 603 -1.44 -24.09 10.45
N TRP A 604 -0.96 -23.24 9.53
CA TRP A 604 0.05 -23.62 8.56
C TRP A 604 1.35 -24.07 9.24
N TYR A 605 1.85 -23.28 10.22
CA TYR A 605 3.09 -23.59 10.95
C TYR A 605 2.98 -24.90 11.74
N LEU A 606 1.82 -25.17 12.35
CA LEU A 606 1.57 -26.40 13.10
C LEU A 606 1.48 -27.63 12.19
N VAL A 607 0.71 -27.53 11.12
CA VAL A 607 0.48 -28.64 10.16
C VAL A 607 1.78 -29.01 9.43
N ASN A 608 2.61 -28.01 9.08
CA ASN A 608 3.90 -28.24 8.44
C ASN A 608 5.04 -28.53 9.46
N GLY A 609 4.73 -28.71 10.74
CA GLY A 609 5.69 -29.10 11.78
C GLY A 609 6.76 -28.04 12.07
N ARG A 610 6.52 -26.78 11.71
CA ARG A 610 7.46 -25.67 11.92
C ARG A 610 7.42 -25.16 13.37
N LEU A 611 6.26 -25.25 14.02
CA LEU A 611 6.06 -24.94 15.42
C LEU A 611 5.41 -26.12 16.16
N SER A 612 5.83 -26.35 17.39
CA SER A 612 5.12 -27.22 18.32
C SER A 612 3.86 -26.53 18.85
N PRO A 613 2.82 -27.27 19.27
CA PRO A 613 1.64 -26.67 19.92
C PRO A 613 1.97 -25.76 21.09
N GLN A 614 2.99 -26.11 21.89
CA GLN A 614 3.46 -25.30 23.01
C GLN A 614 4.03 -23.95 22.56
N ARG A 615 4.83 -23.93 21.49
CA ARG A 615 5.35 -22.70 20.90
C ARG A 615 4.25 -21.87 20.26
N GLY A 616 3.25 -22.51 19.64
CA GLY A 616 2.07 -21.82 19.13
C GLY A 616 1.31 -21.09 20.26
N GLN A 617 1.11 -21.73 21.41
CA GLN A 617 0.51 -21.07 22.58
C GLN A 617 1.39 -19.91 23.09
N ALA A 618 2.72 -20.09 23.08
CA ALA A 618 3.65 -19.05 23.50
C ALA A 618 3.60 -17.80 22.60
N VAL A 619 3.35 -17.94 21.29
CA VAL A 619 3.13 -16.82 20.35
C VAL A 619 1.97 -15.96 20.84
N THR A 620 0.78 -16.55 21.00
CA THR A 620 -0.42 -15.80 21.44
C THR A 620 -0.23 -15.14 22.80
N ALA A 621 0.37 -15.87 23.78
CA ALA A 621 0.64 -15.34 25.10
C ALA A 621 1.65 -14.17 25.06
N TYR A 622 2.65 -14.24 24.18
CA TYR A 622 3.64 -13.17 24.07
C TYR A 622 3.09 -11.93 23.39
N ILE A 623 2.21 -12.07 22.40
CA ILE A 623 1.48 -10.94 21.83
C ILE A 623 0.76 -10.15 22.93
N GLY A 624 0.05 -10.82 23.85
CA GLY A 624 -0.59 -10.15 24.98
C GLY A 624 0.38 -9.30 25.84
N ARG A 625 1.60 -9.81 26.08
CA ARG A 625 2.65 -9.06 26.80
C ARG A 625 3.18 -7.87 25.99
N LEU A 626 3.34 -8.03 24.67
CA LEU A 626 3.76 -6.93 23.80
C LEU A 626 2.73 -5.80 23.77
N LEU A 627 1.44 -6.12 23.74
CA LEU A 627 0.38 -5.12 23.81
C LEU A 627 0.50 -4.26 25.08
N THR A 628 0.68 -4.90 26.24
CA THR A 628 0.86 -4.20 27.51
C THR A 628 2.12 -3.32 27.53
N ARG A 629 3.23 -3.79 26.93
CA ARG A 629 4.48 -3.02 26.86
C ARG A 629 4.41 -1.83 25.89
N ILE A 630 3.70 -1.98 24.77
CA ILE A 630 3.56 -0.94 23.76
C ILE A 630 2.53 0.11 24.18
N ARG A 631 1.52 -0.25 24.99
CA ARG A 631 0.43 0.63 25.39
C ARG A 631 0.89 2.01 25.89
N PRO A 632 1.88 2.14 26.80
CA PRO A 632 2.33 3.44 27.30
C PRO A 632 2.90 4.36 26.19
N HIS A 633 3.43 3.77 25.12
CA HIS A 633 4.08 4.48 24.01
C HIS A 633 3.17 4.71 22.80
N ALA A 634 1.89 4.29 22.87
CA ALA A 634 0.99 4.32 21.73
C ALA A 634 0.80 5.74 21.16
N ILE A 635 0.76 6.77 22.03
CA ILE A 635 0.59 8.17 21.60
C ILE A 635 1.89 8.70 21.00
N ASP A 636 3.05 8.46 21.62
CA ASP A 636 4.35 8.85 21.07
C ASP A 636 4.56 8.27 19.67
N LEU A 637 4.15 7.01 19.46
CA LEU A 637 4.26 6.32 18.17
C LEU A 637 3.36 6.95 17.10
N VAL A 638 2.14 7.37 17.41
CA VAL A 638 1.30 8.04 16.41
C VAL A 638 1.64 9.52 16.24
N ASP A 639 2.23 10.16 17.26
CA ASP A 639 2.74 11.53 17.17
C ASP A 639 3.96 11.60 16.25
N ALA A 640 4.81 10.59 16.25
CA ALA A 640 5.94 10.47 15.34
C ALA A 640 5.54 10.42 13.85
N PHE A 641 4.29 10.11 13.50
CA PHE A 641 3.79 10.25 12.13
C PHE A 641 3.76 11.71 11.64
N GLY A 642 3.73 12.68 12.55
CA GLY A 642 3.82 14.11 12.24
C GLY A 642 2.56 14.71 11.61
N TYR A 643 1.38 14.08 11.78
CA TYR A 643 0.10 14.64 11.33
C TYR A 643 -0.56 15.41 12.49
N GLY A 644 -0.43 16.74 12.46
CA GLY A 644 -1.06 17.64 13.43
C GLY A 644 -2.57 17.87 13.19
N PRO A 645 -3.21 18.67 14.04
CA PRO A 645 -4.65 18.92 13.98
C PRO A 645 -5.17 19.39 12.62
N GLU A 646 -4.38 20.20 11.90
CA GLU A 646 -4.75 20.77 10.60
C GLU A 646 -4.80 19.69 9.48
N LEU A 647 -4.06 18.60 9.65
CA LEU A 647 -4.05 17.46 8.72
C LEU A 647 -4.96 16.34 9.19
N VAL A 648 -5.08 16.12 10.50
CA VAL A 648 -5.98 15.12 11.10
C VAL A 648 -7.44 15.50 10.88
N ARG A 649 -7.82 16.73 11.19
CA ARG A 649 -9.17 17.31 10.99
C ARG A 649 -10.31 16.43 11.54
N ALA A 650 -10.13 15.86 12.73
CA ALA A 650 -11.11 15.06 13.43
C ALA A 650 -11.25 15.57 14.86
N GLU A 651 -12.41 16.12 15.24
CA GLU A 651 -12.64 16.73 16.56
C GLU A 651 -12.25 15.80 17.71
N ILE A 652 -12.58 14.52 17.59
CA ILE A 652 -12.30 13.50 18.61
C ILE A 652 -10.81 13.23 18.85
N ALA A 653 -9.93 13.72 17.98
CA ALA A 653 -8.49 13.57 18.10
C ALA A 653 -7.74 14.90 18.17
N THR A 654 -8.46 16.03 18.33
CA THR A 654 -7.88 17.37 18.39
C THR A 654 -8.30 18.14 19.66
N GLY A 655 -8.57 17.40 20.75
CA GLY A 655 -8.82 17.93 22.08
C GLY A 655 -10.28 17.87 22.54
N ALA A 656 -11.26 17.80 21.64
CA ALA A 656 -12.69 17.83 22.03
C ALA A 656 -13.09 16.68 22.96
N GLU A 657 -12.51 15.49 22.80
CA GLU A 657 -12.81 14.37 23.70
C GLU A 657 -12.20 14.56 25.08
N ALA A 658 -10.97 15.07 25.17
CA ALA A 658 -10.35 15.39 26.45
C ALA A 658 -11.16 16.43 27.24
N GLU A 659 -11.67 17.47 26.58
CA GLU A 659 -12.56 18.47 27.18
C GLU A 659 -13.87 17.85 27.69
N ARG A 660 -14.54 17.02 26.87
CA ARG A 660 -15.76 16.29 27.25
C ARG A 660 -15.54 15.40 28.48
N GLN A 661 -14.43 14.71 28.54
CA GLN A 661 -14.08 13.86 29.68
C GLN A 661 -13.74 14.68 30.94
N ALA A 662 -13.08 15.84 30.81
CA ALA A 662 -12.79 16.72 31.91
C ALA A 662 -14.10 17.32 32.50
N GLU A 663 -15.04 17.78 31.65
CA GLU A 663 -16.36 18.28 32.03
C GLU A 663 -17.16 17.19 32.77
N ALA A 664 -17.21 15.97 32.25
CA ALA A 664 -17.91 14.87 32.90
C ALA A 664 -17.36 14.55 34.30
N ARG A 665 -16.03 14.49 34.43
CA ARG A 665 -15.40 14.28 35.76
C ARG A 665 -15.72 15.38 36.75
N ALA A 666 -15.66 16.64 36.29
CA ALA A 666 -16.00 17.78 37.14
C ALA A 666 -17.47 17.73 37.62
N TYR A 667 -18.39 17.40 36.70
CA TYR A 667 -19.81 17.22 37.03
C TYR A 667 -20.02 16.12 38.07
N TYR A 668 -19.46 14.94 37.87
CA TYR A 668 -19.63 13.83 38.84
C TYR A 668 -18.92 14.09 40.17
N ALA A 669 -17.81 14.83 40.19
CA ALA A 669 -17.15 15.25 41.41
C ALA A 669 -18.06 16.19 42.24
N SER A 670 -18.65 17.23 41.61
CA SER A 670 -19.57 18.15 42.30
C SER A 670 -20.80 17.43 42.84
N ARG A 671 -21.36 16.46 42.11
CA ARG A 671 -22.49 15.65 42.56
C ARG A 671 -22.19 14.83 43.81
N ARG A 672 -20.98 14.30 43.93
CA ARG A 672 -20.53 13.63 45.14
C ARG A 672 -20.35 14.56 46.30
N GLU A 673 -19.80 15.76 46.10
CA GLU A 673 -19.70 16.82 47.13
C GLU A 673 -21.07 17.29 47.63
N ASP A 674 -22.05 17.38 46.73
CA ASP A 674 -23.45 17.71 47.07
C ASP A 674 -24.20 16.56 47.77
N GLY A 675 -23.55 15.42 48.03
CA GLY A 675 -24.13 14.25 48.66
C GLY A 675 -25.08 13.45 47.79
N THR A 676 -25.05 13.65 46.45
CA THR A 676 -25.85 12.89 45.50
C THR A 676 -25.04 11.68 45.04
N LEU A 677 -25.16 10.59 45.79
CA LEU A 677 -24.47 9.30 45.49
C LEU A 677 -25.39 8.35 44.74
N SER A 678 -24.80 7.49 43.90
CA SER A 678 -25.52 6.33 43.37
C SER A 678 -25.87 5.34 44.49
N VAL A 679 -26.81 4.44 44.25
CA VAL A 679 -27.19 3.39 45.23
C VAL A 679 -25.98 2.53 45.59
N GLU A 680 -25.11 2.25 44.62
CA GLU A 680 -23.90 1.44 44.78
C GLU A 680 -22.83 2.19 45.59
N GLU A 681 -22.56 3.45 45.30
CA GLU A 681 -21.63 4.29 46.09
C GLU A 681 -22.09 4.44 47.54
N LYS A 682 -23.40 4.61 47.76
CA LYS A 682 -23.98 4.68 49.11
C LYS A 682 -23.81 3.37 49.85
N ALA A 683 -24.07 2.23 49.23
CA ALA A 683 -23.87 0.90 49.81
C ALA A 683 -22.39 0.61 50.11
N ALA A 684 -21.47 0.99 49.23
CA ALA A 684 -20.03 0.86 49.45
C ALA A 684 -19.53 1.72 50.66
N ASN A 685 -20.05 2.96 50.82
CA ASN A 685 -19.71 3.82 51.93
C ASN A 685 -20.31 3.31 53.26
N GLU A 686 -21.47 2.67 53.24
CA GLU A 686 -22.09 2.04 54.44
C GLU A 686 -21.40 0.75 54.89
N SER A 687 -20.67 0.11 53.97
CA SER A 687 -19.90 -1.13 54.22
C SER A 687 -18.47 -0.90 54.71
N ARG A 688 -17.97 0.33 54.62
CA ARG A 688 -16.66 0.76 55.18
C ARG A 688 -16.85 1.34 56.59
#